data_1406b2089c24201463a3ac7109201200
#
_entry.id   1406b2089c24201463a3ac7109201200
#
_cell.length_a   1.000
_cell.length_b   1.000
_cell.length_c   1.000
_cell.angle_alpha   90.00
_cell.angle_beta   90.00
_cell.angle_gamma   90.00
#
_symmetry.space_group_name_H-M   'P 1'
#
loop_
_entity.id
_entity.type
_entity.pdbx_description
1 polymer ?
#
loop_
_entity_poly.entity_id
_entity_poly.type
_entity_poly.pdbx_seq_one_letter_code
_entity_poly.pdbx_strand_id
1 'polypeptide(L)'
;MSPIPRRSLLKAAAVAGAAAQFSWALGAQDAQAAQAAPRAEAADADPVTLDWLEDGGLGEAPGSTVGVPWPKGAYDKDQTFALTDADGKAVPVQSWPIGYWPDGSLKWTAHAVGPGAGSGKLTLDAGSPAAPEKKVMVGRSGGTLTVSTGVITARIGTGGSTLVKSVTRGSTEIAKDGRLVLLRQPEIEDGDQGAEKYERFESVVAKAEVEQDGPVRAVVRIDGKHRKGSRSWLPFSVRLYFYAGGESFRMVHTITFDGTQEPGRASGDFIRGIGVRFKVPMRDAAYDRHIRIGGEGTGLLREAVKGITGLRRDPGAAIRTAQFEGQKLPDPATWDQRVTTRLQYIPEWGDYTLSQLSADGFGVRKRTKKGHGWISAGGGRRASGFGYVGGATGGFSFGLRDFWEKFPAQLDIRDAQTDEAEVTLWLWSPESQPMDLRFYHDGMGQDTYPEQLEGLNITYEDYEPGFGTPYGIARTSELLFWAHESTPSAEAMAKQVAAVRKPAQLAAPPGHLVKAGVFGRLFSEPDRSTAAKAKIEDHLDFLFTYYKDQVEMRRWYGFWDYGDIMHTYDPSRHQWCYDVGGYAWDNSELSPDLWLWFAYMRSGRADIFRFAEAMTRHTGEVDVYHLGQWAGLGTRHGVQHYADSAKQQRIANTTYRRYYYFLTGDERVGDLMHANVDSDETFLVLDPIRKIRTEPYEPDRNALSIGFGTDWSGLVSAWLTEWERRGPKWEKARARVLSTMETIAAQPNGFVQGSALYDLDTGKFAVADAPVVGVSHLSAMFGLVELNAELLDQIDMPEFKEAWLDYCRYFNATKAEQKARYGSDFGSLLLFQGHSRQDAYAAVELGDDALAARAWRQFYNSADTWDYKESTDWSTKKVEGPVGLVAGSEASWVSTNTTALYGLAAIQNLALIGNKMP
;
A
#
# COMPACT_ATOMS: atom_id res chain seq x y z
N MET A 1 -51.09 13.13 -5.24
CA MET A 1 -50.82 13.04 -6.66
C MET A 1 -49.89 11.88 -6.90
N SER A 2 -50.19 11.02 -7.79
CA SER A 2 -49.70 9.63 -7.94
C SER A 2 -48.23 9.49 -8.19
N PRO A 3 -47.59 8.39 -7.72
CA PRO A 3 -46.15 8.12 -7.92
C PRO A 3 -45.95 7.47 -9.30
N ILE A 4 -44.90 7.90 -10.01
CA ILE A 4 -44.43 7.33 -11.26
C ILE A 4 -43.48 6.15 -10.94
N PRO A 5 -43.58 5.00 -11.63
CA PRO A 5 -42.90 3.77 -11.23
C PRO A 5 -41.46 3.68 -11.71
N ARG A 6 -40.60 3.27 -10.77
CA ARG A 6 -39.23 2.82 -11.04
C ARG A 6 -39.23 1.48 -11.78
N ARG A 7 -39.15 1.49 -13.10
CA ARG A 7 -38.76 0.33 -13.93
C ARG A 7 -38.50 0.79 -15.37
N SER A 8 -37.24 1.14 -15.67
CA SER A 8 -36.69 1.10 -17.04
C SER A 8 -35.26 1.67 -17.04
N LEU A 9 -34.27 0.93 -16.53
CA LEU A 9 -32.84 1.14 -16.82
C LEU A 9 -32.05 -0.13 -16.44
N LEU A 10 -32.48 -1.25 -16.98
CA LEU A 10 -31.75 -2.51 -16.94
C LEU A 10 -32.08 -3.30 -18.22
N LYS A 11 -31.55 -2.83 -19.34
CA LYS A 11 -31.37 -3.63 -20.57
C LYS A 11 -30.50 -2.85 -21.56
N ALA A 12 -29.20 -3.02 -21.47
CA ALA A 12 -28.27 -2.88 -22.60
C ALA A 12 -26.83 -3.14 -22.15
N ALA A 13 -26.46 -4.37 -21.98
CA ALA A 13 -25.06 -4.82 -22.07
C ALA A 13 -25.02 -6.35 -22.15
N ALA A 14 -25.46 -6.90 -23.25
CA ALA A 14 -25.12 -8.25 -23.66
C ALA A 14 -25.26 -8.32 -25.17
N VAL A 15 -24.20 -8.10 -25.93
CA VAL A 15 -23.96 -8.71 -27.25
C VAL A 15 -22.46 -8.74 -27.55
N ALA A 16 -21.95 -9.96 -27.59
CA ALA A 16 -21.02 -10.56 -28.53
C ALA A 16 -19.65 -9.91 -28.83
N GLY A 17 -18.63 -10.69 -28.51
CA GLY A 17 -17.31 -10.63 -29.12
C GLY A 17 -17.34 -10.99 -30.60
N ALA A 18 -16.54 -10.27 -31.38
CA ALA A 18 -16.05 -10.73 -32.64
C ALA A 18 -14.59 -10.28 -32.78
N ALA A 19 -13.72 -11.27 -32.94
CA ALA A 19 -12.34 -11.05 -33.29
C ALA A 19 -12.25 -10.47 -34.71
N ALA A 20 -11.54 -9.37 -34.88
CA ALA A 20 -11.10 -8.91 -36.17
C ALA A 20 -9.58 -8.68 -36.12
N GLN A 21 -8.88 -9.56 -36.81
CA GLN A 21 -7.50 -9.31 -37.27
C GLN A 21 -7.54 -8.16 -38.28
N PHE A 22 -6.76 -7.14 -38.05
CA PHE A 22 -6.43 -6.16 -39.10
C PHE A 22 -4.92 -6.14 -39.34
N SER A 23 -4.58 -6.60 -40.53
CA SER A 23 -3.29 -6.45 -41.18
C SER A 23 -3.05 -4.99 -41.58
N TRP A 24 -1.88 -4.47 -41.26
CA TRP A 24 -1.41 -3.15 -41.68
C TRP A 24 -0.97 -3.17 -43.12
N ALA A 25 -1.60 -2.36 -43.96
CA ALA A 25 -1.08 -1.94 -45.25
C ALA A 25 -0.93 -0.43 -45.26
N LEU A 26 0.25 -0.01 -45.66
CA LEU A 26 0.80 1.33 -45.78
C LEU A 26 -0.06 2.31 -46.60
N GLY A 27 -0.25 3.50 -46.02
CA GLY A 27 -0.58 4.71 -46.77
C GLY A 27 0.32 5.84 -46.28
N ALA A 28 1.40 6.12 -47.02
CA ALA A 28 2.23 7.30 -46.80
C ALA A 28 1.60 8.51 -47.48
N GLN A 29 1.43 9.61 -46.73
CA GLN A 29 1.52 10.97 -47.30
C GLN A 29 1.74 12.02 -46.17
N ASP A 30 2.87 12.72 -46.35
CA ASP A 30 3.20 14.07 -45.88
C ASP A 30 3.06 14.45 -44.41
N ALA A 31 4.08 14.09 -43.60
CA ALA A 31 4.45 14.88 -42.42
C ALA A 31 5.70 15.70 -42.77
N GLN A 32 5.56 17.04 -42.82
CA GLN A 32 6.66 17.98 -42.89
C GLN A 32 7.61 17.74 -41.72
N ALA A 33 8.87 17.56 -42.05
CA ALA A 33 9.96 17.39 -41.10
C ALA A 33 10.11 18.64 -40.22
N ALA A 34 9.71 18.55 -38.96
CA ALA A 34 10.28 19.39 -37.93
C ALA A 34 11.74 19.00 -37.78
N GLN A 35 12.66 19.92 -38.07
CA GLN A 35 14.08 19.73 -37.86
C GLN A 35 14.32 19.37 -36.39
N ALA A 36 14.83 18.17 -36.16
CA ALA A 36 15.30 17.76 -34.85
C ALA A 36 16.44 18.70 -34.42
N ALA A 37 16.27 19.35 -33.28
CA ALA A 37 17.37 20.01 -32.61
C ALA A 37 18.49 18.99 -32.38
N PRO A 38 19.77 19.42 -32.41
CA PRO A 38 20.90 18.51 -32.23
C PRO A 38 20.72 17.80 -30.88
N ARG A 39 20.69 16.47 -30.91
CA ARG A 39 20.68 15.59 -29.77
C ARG A 39 21.88 15.95 -28.89
N ALA A 40 21.63 16.42 -27.66
CA ALA A 40 22.68 16.47 -26.66
C ALA A 40 23.27 15.06 -26.57
N GLU A 41 24.60 14.94 -26.59
CA GLU A 41 25.29 13.66 -26.41
C GLU A 41 24.69 13.01 -25.17
N ALA A 42 24.17 11.78 -25.33
CA ALA A 42 23.61 11.01 -24.23
C ALA A 42 24.69 10.91 -23.13
N ALA A 43 24.44 11.48 -21.99
CA ALA A 43 25.30 11.27 -20.84
C ALA A 43 25.15 9.80 -20.47
N ASP A 44 26.20 8.99 -20.65
CA ASP A 44 26.26 7.63 -20.13
C ASP A 44 25.93 7.74 -18.63
N ALA A 45 24.83 7.13 -18.20
CA ALA A 45 24.52 7.07 -16.79
C ALA A 45 25.48 6.08 -16.12
N ASP A 46 26.09 6.49 -15.02
CA ASP A 46 26.97 5.62 -14.26
C ASP A 46 26.24 4.38 -13.78
N PRO A 47 26.92 3.23 -13.63
CA PRO A 47 26.38 2.04 -13.00
C PRO A 47 25.78 2.34 -11.62
N VAL A 48 24.68 1.70 -11.30
CA VAL A 48 23.97 1.92 -10.03
C VAL A 48 24.24 0.78 -9.07
N THR A 49 24.83 1.07 -7.93
CA THR A 49 25.00 0.09 -6.87
C THR A 49 23.70 0.01 -6.07
N LEU A 50 23.02 -1.12 -6.14
CA LEU A 50 21.81 -1.43 -5.38
C LEU A 50 22.20 -2.09 -4.05
N ASP A 51 21.48 -1.77 -3.00
CA ASP A 51 21.68 -2.38 -1.68
C ASP A 51 20.35 -2.99 -1.18
N TRP A 52 20.47 -3.92 -0.23
CA TRP A 52 19.30 -4.44 0.43
C TRP A 52 18.84 -3.44 1.50
N LEU A 53 17.53 -3.22 1.57
CA LEU A 53 16.94 -2.25 2.50
C LEU A 53 17.27 -2.59 3.97
N GLU A 54 17.29 -3.89 4.28
CA GLU A 54 17.75 -4.40 5.58
C GLU A 54 18.84 -5.47 5.38
N ASP A 55 19.60 -5.73 6.43
CA ASP A 55 20.60 -6.79 6.44
C ASP A 55 19.99 -8.17 6.17
N GLY A 56 20.75 -9.03 5.50
CA GLY A 56 20.36 -10.42 5.23
C GLY A 56 20.05 -10.75 3.76
N GLY A 57 19.93 -9.74 2.91
CA GLY A 57 19.72 -9.95 1.49
C GLY A 57 18.38 -10.63 1.17
N LEU A 58 18.32 -11.40 0.07
CA LEU A 58 17.11 -12.08 -0.36
C LEU A 58 16.66 -13.18 0.63
N GLY A 59 17.61 -13.85 1.30
CA GLY A 59 17.30 -14.94 2.23
C GLY A 59 16.46 -16.04 1.57
N GLU A 60 15.34 -16.38 2.21
CA GLU A 60 14.35 -17.36 1.72
C GLU A 60 13.14 -16.70 1.02
N ALA A 61 13.20 -15.39 0.75
CA ALA A 61 12.14 -14.73 -0.01
C ALA A 61 12.10 -15.25 -1.45
N PRO A 62 10.92 -15.30 -2.08
CA PRO A 62 10.80 -15.76 -3.47
C PRO A 62 11.62 -14.96 -4.47
N GLY A 63 11.71 -13.65 -4.27
CA GLY A 63 12.42 -12.69 -5.09
C GLY A 63 12.17 -11.27 -4.63
N SER A 64 12.80 -10.31 -5.28
CA SER A 64 12.63 -8.88 -5.03
C SER A 64 12.54 -8.12 -6.35
N THR A 65 11.85 -6.98 -6.32
CA THR A 65 11.79 -6.04 -7.45
C THR A 65 12.15 -4.65 -6.96
N VAL A 66 13.01 -3.96 -7.70
CA VAL A 66 13.43 -2.59 -7.42
C VAL A 66 13.15 -1.69 -8.62
N GLY A 67 12.68 -0.49 -8.39
CA GLY A 67 12.63 0.56 -9.39
C GLY A 67 13.86 1.43 -9.32
N VAL A 68 14.42 1.74 -10.48
CA VAL A 68 15.61 2.59 -10.63
C VAL A 68 15.30 3.75 -11.57
N PRO A 69 15.49 5.00 -11.12
CA PRO A 69 15.25 6.17 -11.96
C PRO A 69 16.47 6.52 -12.81
N TRP A 70 16.21 7.17 -13.93
CA TRP A 70 17.25 7.61 -14.88
C TRP A 70 17.06 9.09 -15.23
N PRO A 71 18.15 9.85 -15.39
CA PRO A 71 18.09 11.21 -15.91
C PRO A 71 17.46 11.26 -17.31
N LYS A 72 16.84 12.37 -17.65
CA LYS A 72 16.21 12.60 -18.96
C LYS A 72 17.25 12.43 -20.09
N GLY A 73 16.90 11.59 -21.07
CA GLY A 73 17.76 11.30 -22.23
C GLY A 73 18.89 10.30 -21.98
N ALA A 74 19.06 9.76 -20.75
CA ALA A 74 20.14 8.83 -20.43
C ALA A 74 20.02 7.51 -21.20
N TYR A 75 18.81 6.95 -21.31
CA TYR A 75 18.56 5.68 -21.96
C TYR A 75 17.35 5.70 -22.88
N ASP A 76 17.48 5.08 -24.06
CA ASP A 76 16.37 4.83 -24.97
C ASP A 76 15.41 3.77 -24.40
N LYS A 77 14.16 3.76 -24.87
CA LYS A 77 13.09 2.87 -24.40
C LYS A 77 13.40 1.36 -24.47
N ASP A 78 14.31 0.97 -25.37
CA ASP A 78 14.67 -0.43 -25.62
C ASP A 78 15.99 -0.83 -24.92
N GLN A 79 16.53 0.03 -24.03
CA GLN A 79 17.74 -0.27 -23.26
C GLN A 79 17.55 -1.53 -22.43
N THR A 80 18.53 -2.42 -22.47
CA THR A 80 18.62 -3.60 -21.61
C THR A 80 19.67 -3.39 -20.52
N PHE A 81 19.50 -4.10 -19.41
CA PHE A 81 20.36 -3.94 -18.22
C PHE A 81 20.94 -5.28 -17.80
N ALA A 82 22.19 -5.25 -17.37
CA ALA A 82 22.91 -6.35 -16.76
C ALA A 82 23.05 -6.10 -15.25
N LEU A 83 23.13 -7.17 -14.47
CA LEU A 83 23.33 -7.10 -13.02
C LEU A 83 24.50 -7.99 -12.62
N THR A 84 25.37 -7.48 -11.76
CA THR A 84 26.50 -8.22 -11.21
C THR A 84 26.52 -8.13 -9.67
N ASP A 85 27.06 -9.16 -9.02
CA ASP A 85 27.35 -9.12 -7.58
C ASP A 85 28.67 -8.40 -7.28
N ALA A 86 29.01 -8.31 -6.00
CA ALA A 86 30.23 -7.63 -5.53
C ALA A 86 31.53 -8.27 -6.07
N ASP A 87 31.51 -9.54 -6.46
CA ASP A 87 32.65 -10.26 -7.06
C ASP A 87 32.67 -10.14 -8.59
N GLY A 88 31.76 -9.37 -9.18
CA GLY A 88 31.62 -9.19 -10.62
C GLY A 88 30.94 -10.36 -11.36
N LYS A 89 30.38 -11.30 -10.64
CA LYS A 89 29.63 -12.41 -11.20
C LYS A 89 28.24 -11.94 -11.67
N ALA A 90 27.88 -12.35 -12.88
CA ALA A 90 26.58 -12.01 -13.44
C ALA A 90 25.41 -12.63 -12.65
N VAL A 91 24.43 -11.80 -12.32
CA VAL A 91 23.18 -12.18 -11.64
C VAL A 91 22.03 -12.04 -12.62
N PRO A 92 21.19 -13.09 -12.80
CA PRO A 92 20.02 -13.00 -13.67
C PRO A 92 19.06 -11.91 -13.21
N VAL A 93 18.69 -11.03 -14.13
CA VAL A 93 17.75 -9.93 -13.90
C VAL A 93 16.73 -9.87 -15.02
N GLN A 94 15.49 -9.54 -14.68
CA GLN A 94 14.45 -9.19 -15.64
C GLN A 94 14.09 -7.72 -15.45
N SER A 95 14.21 -6.94 -16.53
CA SER A 95 14.00 -5.49 -16.50
C SER A 95 12.84 -5.13 -17.44
N TRP A 96 12.06 -4.14 -17.02
CA TRP A 96 10.99 -3.55 -17.85
C TRP A 96 10.79 -2.07 -17.50
N PRO A 97 10.35 -1.25 -18.47
CA PRO A 97 10.05 0.15 -18.19
C PRO A 97 8.78 0.29 -17.36
N ILE A 98 8.80 1.21 -16.40
CA ILE A 98 7.62 1.58 -15.57
C ILE A 98 7.35 3.08 -15.60
N GLY A 99 8.22 3.88 -16.26
CA GLY A 99 8.02 5.29 -16.48
C GLY A 99 8.91 5.82 -17.61
N TYR A 100 8.39 6.80 -18.36
CA TYR A 100 9.06 7.46 -19.46
C TYR A 100 9.06 8.98 -19.27
N TRP A 101 10.12 9.62 -19.72
CA TRP A 101 10.13 11.05 -19.93
C TRP A 101 9.23 11.44 -21.12
N PRO A 102 8.84 12.72 -21.25
CA PRO A 102 8.04 13.17 -22.39
C PRO A 102 8.70 12.94 -23.77
N ASP A 103 10.03 12.96 -23.82
CA ASP A 103 10.81 12.67 -25.04
C ASP A 103 10.85 11.16 -25.42
N GLY A 104 10.30 10.30 -24.57
CA GLY A 104 10.25 8.85 -24.76
C GLY A 104 11.45 8.10 -24.20
N SER A 105 12.44 8.77 -23.62
CA SER A 105 13.54 8.13 -22.90
C SER A 105 13.04 7.49 -21.61
N LEU A 106 13.80 6.51 -21.08
CA LEU A 106 13.46 5.86 -19.84
C LEU A 106 13.57 6.84 -18.65
N LYS A 107 12.51 6.96 -17.88
CA LYS A 107 12.49 7.68 -16.60
C LYS A 107 12.65 6.72 -15.42
N TRP A 108 11.96 5.59 -15.47
CA TRP A 108 11.99 4.54 -14.46
C TRP A 108 11.99 3.17 -15.10
N THR A 109 12.84 2.29 -14.60
CA THR A 109 12.84 0.87 -14.93
C THR A 109 12.70 0.03 -13.69
N ALA A 110 11.93 -1.06 -13.77
CA ALA A 110 11.85 -2.06 -12.71
C ALA A 110 12.76 -3.25 -13.04
N HIS A 111 13.40 -3.80 -12.01
CA HIS A 111 14.36 -4.89 -12.11
C HIS A 111 14.02 -5.97 -11.09
N ALA A 112 13.68 -7.16 -11.57
CA ALA A 112 13.37 -8.31 -10.72
C ALA A 112 14.53 -9.28 -10.64
N VAL A 113 14.83 -9.72 -9.43
CA VAL A 113 15.80 -10.77 -9.12
C VAL A 113 15.14 -11.92 -8.39
N GLY A 114 15.62 -13.14 -8.61
CA GLY A 114 15.14 -14.35 -7.93
C GLY A 114 16.18 -14.94 -6.96
N PRO A 115 15.94 -16.16 -6.47
CA PRO A 115 16.91 -16.91 -5.67
C PRO A 115 18.27 -16.96 -6.37
N GLY A 116 19.33 -16.74 -5.62
CA GLY A 116 20.69 -16.65 -6.17
C GLY A 116 21.22 -15.22 -6.30
N ALA A 117 20.40 -14.18 -6.08
CA ALA A 117 20.89 -12.79 -6.02
C ALA A 117 21.79 -12.53 -4.79
N GLY A 118 21.82 -13.42 -3.82
CA GLY A 118 22.69 -13.31 -2.64
C GLY A 118 22.26 -12.25 -1.65
N SER A 119 23.17 -11.90 -0.76
CA SER A 119 22.96 -10.90 0.31
C SER A 119 23.84 -9.66 0.16
N GLY A 120 24.76 -9.67 -0.81
CA GLY A 120 25.66 -8.55 -1.08
C GLY A 120 25.04 -7.46 -1.92
N LYS A 121 25.80 -6.38 -2.09
CA LYS A 121 25.46 -5.30 -3.04
C LYS A 121 25.46 -5.82 -4.45
N LEU A 122 24.56 -5.26 -5.27
CA LEU A 122 24.43 -5.59 -6.69
C LEU A 122 24.70 -4.33 -7.52
N THR A 123 25.37 -4.48 -8.65
CA THR A 123 25.63 -3.37 -9.58
C THR A 123 24.79 -3.56 -10.83
N LEU A 124 23.91 -2.60 -11.08
CA LEU A 124 23.07 -2.51 -12.29
C LEU A 124 23.74 -1.59 -13.30
N ASP A 125 23.91 -2.07 -14.52
CA ASP A 125 24.53 -1.33 -15.61
C ASP A 125 23.80 -1.60 -16.94
N ALA A 126 23.99 -0.70 -17.91
CA ALA A 126 23.59 -0.94 -19.29
C ALA A 126 24.27 -2.19 -19.85
N GLY A 127 23.49 -3.11 -20.41
CA GLY A 127 24.06 -4.35 -20.92
C GLY A 127 23.04 -5.46 -21.14
N SER A 128 23.54 -6.61 -21.59
CA SER A 128 22.70 -7.79 -21.82
C SER A 128 22.50 -8.57 -20.53
N PRO A 129 21.25 -8.85 -20.09
CA PRO A 129 20.99 -9.61 -18.88
C PRO A 129 21.51 -11.04 -18.98
N ALA A 130 22.06 -11.56 -17.90
CA ALA A 130 22.39 -12.97 -17.79
C ALA A 130 21.13 -13.82 -17.79
N ALA A 131 21.14 -14.94 -18.50
CA ALA A 131 20.02 -15.87 -18.46
C ALA A 131 20.03 -16.67 -17.15
N PRO A 132 18.87 -16.88 -16.51
CA PRO A 132 18.80 -17.76 -15.35
C PRO A 132 19.05 -19.22 -15.76
N GLU A 133 19.71 -19.98 -14.90
CA GLU A 133 19.96 -21.41 -15.13
C GLU A 133 18.65 -22.18 -15.30
N LYS A 134 17.69 -21.89 -14.44
CA LYS A 134 16.31 -22.40 -14.50
C LYS A 134 15.37 -21.25 -14.79
N LYS A 135 14.79 -21.22 -15.98
CA LYS A 135 13.86 -20.14 -16.40
C LYS A 135 12.49 -20.37 -15.81
N VAL A 136 11.78 -19.28 -15.51
CA VAL A 136 10.33 -19.34 -15.33
C VAL A 136 9.70 -19.57 -16.70
N MET A 137 8.77 -20.52 -16.75
CA MET A 137 7.99 -20.84 -17.94
C MET A 137 6.50 -20.85 -17.63
N VAL A 138 5.72 -20.21 -18.49
CA VAL A 138 4.27 -20.15 -18.37
C VAL A 138 3.63 -20.84 -19.56
N GLY A 139 2.74 -21.79 -19.29
CA GLY A 139 1.95 -22.49 -20.30
C GLY A 139 0.45 -22.37 -20.07
N ARG A 140 -0.36 -22.49 -21.11
CA ARG A 140 -1.83 -22.46 -21.00
C ARG A 140 -2.41 -23.69 -21.71
N SER A 141 -3.24 -24.46 -21.03
CA SER A 141 -3.95 -25.59 -21.59
C SER A 141 -5.23 -25.89 -20.81
N GLY A 142 -6.35 -26.11 -21.51
CA GLY A 142 -7.58 -26.67 -20.95
C GLY A 142 -8.11 -25.97 -19.69
N GLY A 143 -8.20 -24.63 -19.67
CA GLY A 143 -8.68 -23.89 -18.49
C GLY A 143 -7.70 -23.90 -17.31
N THR A 144 -6.41 -24.06 -17.60
CA THR A 144 -5.33 -24.06 -16.59
C THR A 144 -4.13 -23.29 -17.12
N LEU A 145 -3.58 -22.40 -16.28
CA LEU A 145 -2.24 -21.84 -16.45
C LEU A 145 -1.26 -22.72 -15.66
N THR A 146 -0.13 -23.01 -16.24
CA THR A 146 0.95 -23.76 -15.59
C THR A 146 2.17 -22.88 -15.51
N VAL A 147 2.66 -22.63 -14.30
CA VAL A 147 3.90 -21.86 -14.08
C VAL A 147 4.93 -22.79 -13.47
N SER A 148 6.08 -22.90 -14.16
CA SER A 148 7.23 -23.68 -13.67
C SER A 148 8.38 -22.73 -13.36
N THR A 149 8.96 -22.86 -12.17
CA THR A 149 10.18 -22.13 -11.78
C THR A 149 11.46 -22.90 -12.11
N GLY A 150 11.30 -24.13 -12.61
CA GLY A 150 12.40 -25.10 -12.75
C GLY A 150 12.67 -25.92 -11.47
N VAL A 151 12.02 -25.58 -10.35
CA VAL A 151 12.04 -26.33 -9.08
C VAL A 151 10.63 -26.79 -8.70
N ILE A 152 9.66 -25.88 -8.73
CA ILE A 152 8.26 -26.18 -8.50
C ILE A 152 7.43 -25.89 -9.74
N THR A 153 6.29 -26.54 -9.83
CA THR A 153 5.28 -26.28 -10.85
C THR A 153 3.93 -26.03 -10.19
N ALA A 154 3.36 -24.85 -10.42
CA ALA A 154 2.02 -24.48 -9.98
C ALA A 154 1.02 -24.56 -11.14
N ARG A 155 -0.13 -25.21 -10.92
CA ARG A 155 -1.25 -25.25 -11.86
C ARG A 155 -2.37 -24.35 -11.34
N ILE A 156 -2.70 -23.31 -12.08
CA ILE A 156 -3.61 -22.23 -11.69
C ILE A 156 -4.90 -22.37 -12.47
N GLY A 157 -6.05 -22.29 -11.78
CA GLY A 157 -7.37 -22.34 -12.39
C GLY A 157 -7.73 -21.04 -13.09
N THR A 158 -8.28 -21.13 -14.31
CA THR A 158 -8.81 -19.93 -15.02
C THR A 158 -10.33 -19.79 -14.89
N GLY A 159 -10.93 -20.60 -14.01
CA GLY A 159 -12.35 -20.61 -13.68
C GLY A 159 -12.63 -21.61 -12.57
N GLY A 160 -13.86 -21.66 -12.06
CA GLY A 160 -14.27 -22.51 -10.94
C GLY A 160 -13.92 -21.93 -9.59
N SER A 161 -13.85 -22.78 -8.54
CA SER A 161 -13.61 -22.34 -7.17
C SER A 161 -12.15 -22.42 -6.72
N THR A 162 -11.29 -23.09 -7.47
CA THR A 162 -9.90 -23.37 -7.11
C THR A 162 -8.96 -22.40 -7.85
N LEU A 163 -8.22 -21.57 -7.12
CA LEU A 163 -7.22 -20.66 -7.66
C LEU A 163 -5.95 -21.43 -8.04
N VAL A 164 -5.42 -22.23 -7.11
CA VAL A 164 -4.23 -23.05 -7.30
C VAL A 164 -4.62 -24.50 -7.22
N LYS A 165 -4.67 -25.18 -8.37
CA LYS A 165 -5.09 -26.59 -8.48
C LYS A 165 -4.09 -27.52 -7.81
N SER A 166 -2.80 -27.29 -8.06
CA SER A 166 -1.71 -28.06 -7.44
C SER A 166 -0.40 -27.29 -7.45
N VAL A 167 0.46 -27.59 -6.50
CA VAL A 167 1.87 -27.22 -6.46
C VAL A 167 2.66 -28.51 -6.35
N THR A 168 3.53 -28.78 -7.33
CA THR A 168 4.38 -29.98 -7.36
C THR A 168 5.85 -29.60 -7.31
N ARG A 169 6.67 -30.48 -6.70
CA ARG A 169 8.14 -30.44 -6.78
C ARG A 169 8.60 -31.74 -7.45
N GLY A 170 9.16 -31.61 -8.65
CA GLY A 170 9.31 -32.77 -9.53
C GLY A 170 7.95 -33.41 -9.82
N SER A 171 7.84 -34.73 -9.56
CA SER A 171 6.59 -35.48 -9.70
C SER A 171 5.72 -35.48 -8.43
N THR A 172 6.23 -34.96 -7.31
CA THR A 172 5.57 -35.01 -6.01
C THR A 172 4.62 -33.82 -5.82
N GLU A 173 3.32 -34.12 -5.60
CA GLU A 173 2.33 -33.08 -5.25
C GLU A 173 2.52 -32.70 -3.78
N ILE A 174 2.89 -31.42 -3.54
CA ILE A 174 3.17 -30.88 -2.20
C ILE A 174 1.92 -30.21 -1.61
N ALA A 175 1.18 -29.46 -2.41
CA ALA A 175 -0.07 -28.83 -2.00
C ALA A 175 -1.06 -28.81 -3.17
N LYS A 176 -2.35 -28.78 -2.86
CA LYS A 176 -3.42 -28.72 -3.86
C LYS A 176 -4.65 -27.99 -3.34
N ASP A 177 -5.63 -27.81 -4.23
CA ASP A 177 -6.94 -27.25 -3.93
C ASP A 177 -6.88 -25.90 -3.20
N GLY A 178 -5.93 -25.02 -3.65
CA GLY A 178 -5.77 -23.67 -3.13
C GLY A 178 -6.97 -22.79 -3.49
N ARG A 179 -7.70 -22.29 -2.48
CA ARG A 179 -8.93 -21.52 -2.63
C ARG A 179 -9.08 -20.47 -1.54
N LEU A 180 -9.94 -19.48 -1.80
CA LEU A 180 -10.36 -18.53 -0.76
C LEU A 180 -11.57 -19.09 -0.02
N VAL A 181 -11.65 -18.80 1.26
CA VAL A 181 -12.78 -19.17 2.12
C VAL A 181 -13.32 -17.94 2.81
N LEU A 182 -14.66 -17.82 2.84
CA LEU A 182 -15.36 -16.73 3.49
C LEU A 182 -16.49 -17.28 4.33
N LEU A 183 -16.53 -16.86 5.58
CA LEU A 183 -17.62 -17.12 6.51
C LEU A 183 -18.39 -15.80 6.72
N ARG A 184 -19.65 -15.74 6.33
CA ARG A 184 -20.54 -14.62 6.54
C ARG A 184 -21.47 -14.94 7.71
N GLN A 185 -21.58 -14.03 8.64
CA GLN A 185 -22.59 -14.04 9.70
C GLN A 185 -23.67 -13.03 9.29
N PRO A 186 -24.92 -13.47 9.09
CA PRO A 186 -25.98 -12.59 8.59
C PRO A 186 -26.56 -11.67 9.65
N GLU A 187 -26.38 -11.98 10.92
CA GLU A 187 -26.93 -11.25 12.06
C GLU A 187 -25.90 -11.18 13.18
N ILE A 188 -25.75 -10.00 13.81
CA ILE A 188 -25.06 -9.82 15.09
C ILE A 188 -26.13 -9.69 16.16
N GLU A 189 -26.14 -10.60 17.12
CA GLU A 189 -27.00 -10.50 18.31
C GLU A 189 -26.23 -9.79 19.42
N ASP A 190 -26.88 -8.84 20.09
CA ASP A 190 -26.38 -8.24 21.33
C ASP A 190 -26.55 -9.26 22.46
N GLY A 191 -25.55 -10.10 22.67
CA GLY A 191 -25.51 -11.05 23.78
C GLY A 191 -24.81 -12.36 23.48
N ASP A 192 -24.21 -12.93 24.52
CA ASP A 192 -23.34 -14.12 24.48
C ASP A 192 -24.07 -15.47 24.23
N GLN A 193 -25.34 -15.50 23.87
CA GLN A 193 -26.21 -16.67 23.97
C GLN A 193 -26.89 -17.13 22.67
N GLY A 194 -26.25 -17.05 21.55
CA GLY A 194 -26.74 -17.62 20.30
C GLY A 194 -25.82 -18.68 19.71
N ALA A 195 -26.38 -19.77 19.17
CA ALA A 195 -25.59 -20.64 18.27
C ALA A 195 -25.27 -19.80 17.00
N GLU A 196 -24.03 -19.36 16.89
CA GLU A 196 -23.57 -18.56 15.76
C GLU A 196 -23.86 -19.27 14.44
N LYS A 197 -24.79 -18.72 13.68
CA LYS A 197 -25.12 -19.22 12.36
C LYS A 197 -24.29 -18.45 11.33
N TYR A 198 -23.40 -19.11 10.68
CA TYR A 198 -22.64 -18.53 9.58
C TYR A 198 -22.83 -19.31 8.26
N GLU A 199 -22.71 -18.58 7.18
CA GLU A 199 -22.78 -19.09 5.82
C GLU A 199 -21.39 -19.22 5.24
N ARG A 200 -21.12 -20.34 4.57
CA ARG A 200 -19.84 -20.57 3.88
C ARG A 200 -19.96 -20.16 2.42
N PHE A 201 -19.05 -19.31 1.99
CA PHE A 201 -18.87 -18.92 0.60
C PHE A 201 -17.53 -19.45 0.11
N GLU A 202 -17.46 -19.77 -1.16
CA GLU A 202 -16.24 -20.20 -1.84
C GLU A 202 -15.85 -19.18 -2.89
N SER A 203 -14.55 -19.05 -3.17
CA SER A 203 -14.06 -18.26 -4.30
C SER A 203 -14.64 -18.78 -5.62
N VAL A 204 -14.96 -17.85 -6.52
CA VAL A 204 -15.27 -18.16 -7.92
C VAL A 204 -14.42 -17.27 -8.79
N VAL A 205 -13.50 -17.89 -9.51
CA VAL A 205 -12.61 -17.23 -10.47
C VAL A 205 -13.40 -16.80 -11.68
N ALA A 206 -13.42 -15.50 -11.94
CA ALA A 206 -14.02 -14.91 -13.15
C ALA A 206 -13.00 -14.84 -14.30
N LYS A 207 -11.74 -14.52 -13.96
CA LYS A 207 -10.66 -14.32 -14.94
C LYS A 207 -9.31 -14.69 -14.30
N ALA A 208 -8.40 -15.25 -15.11
CA ALA A 208 -6.99 -15.36 -14.76
C ALA A 208 -6.13 -14.97 -15.96
N GLU A 209 -5.17 -14.09 -15.73
CA GLU A 209 -4.28 -13.50 -16.73
C GLU A 209 -2.83 -13.62 -16.32
N VAL A 210 -1.96 -13.72 -17.33
CA VAL A 210 -0.51 -13.63 -17.15
C VAL A 210 -0.12 -12.19 -17.41
N GLU A 211 0.32 -11.50 -16.37
CA GLU A 211 0.81 -10.11 -16.46
C GLU A 211 2.29 -10.06 -16.84
N GLN A 212 3.07 -11.11 -16.41
CA GLN A 212 4.46 -11.33 -16.82
C GLN A 212 4.74 -12.83 -16.95
N ASP A 213 5.57 -13.23 -17.90
CA ASP A 213 5.84 -14.64 -18.24
C ASP A 213 7.33 -15.07 -18.21
N GLY A 214 8.17 -14.35 -17.52
CA GLY A 214 9.58 -14.69 -17.31
C GLY A 214 10.55 -13.83 -18.11
N PRO A 215 11.86 -14.17 -18.20
CA PRO A 215 12.47 -15.45 -17.78
C PRO A 215 12.81 -15.56 -16.30
N VAL A 216 12.91 -14.45 -15.54
CA VAL A 216 13.27 -14.45 -14.11
C VAL A 216 12.03 -14.43 -13.22
N ARG A 217 11.00 -13.68 -13.61
CA ARG A 217 9.76 -13.48 -12.83
C ARG A 217 8.53 -13.74 -13.70
N ALA A 218 7.55 -14.45 -13.16
CA ALA A 218 6.19 -14.52 -13.72
C ALA A 218 5.16 -14.02 -12.73
N VAL A 219 4.14 -13.34 -13.23
CA VAL A 219 3.02 -12.83 -12.45
C VAL A 219 1.70 -13.29 -13.08
N VAL A 220 0.85 -13.91 -12.26
CA VAL A 220 -0.50 -14.30 -12.67
C VAL A 220 -1.51 -13.59 -11.79
N ARG A 221 -2.40 -12.82 -12.41
CA ARG A 221 -3.54 -12.16 -11.78
C ARG A 221 -4.80 -13.01 -11.90
N ILE A 222 -5.56 -13.10 -10.83
CA ILE A 222 -6.81 -13.86 -10.73
C ILE A 222 -7.85 -12.93 -10.10
N ASP A 223 -8.92 -12.63 -10.81
CA ASP A 223 -10.03 -11.81 -10.32
C ASP A 223 -11.30 -12.67 -10.17
N GLY A 224 -12.09 -12.37 -9.15
CA GLY A 224 -13.34 -13.09 -8.90
C GLY A 224 -14.16 -12.54 -7.76
N LYS A 225 -15.15 -13.32 -7.32
CA LYS A 225 -15.99 -13.03 -6.16
C LYS A 225 -16.21 -14.30 -5.30
N HIS A 226 -16.64 -14.11 -4.06
CA HIS A 226 -17.09 -15.24 -3.24
C HIS A 226 -18.55 -15.54 -3.54
N ARG A 227 -18.92 -16.81 -3.61
CA ARG A 227 -20.28 -17.27 -4.00
C ARG A 227 -20.80 -18.39 -3.11
N LYS A 228 -22.11 -18.33 -2.82
CA LYS A 228 -22.91 -19.40 -2.24
C LYS A 228 -24.25 -19.43 -2.96
N GLY A 229 -24.56 -20.51 -3.69
CA GLY A 229 -25.76 -20.59 -4.52
C GLY A 229 -25.81 -19.46 -5.55
N SER A 230 -26.89 -18.68 -5.54
CA SER A 230 -27.08 -17.52 -6.44
C SER A 230 -26.40 -16.25 -5.91
N ARG A 231 -26.06 -16.17 -4.63
CA ARG A 231 -25.45 -14.98 -4.03
C ARG A 231 -23.96 -14.94 -4.32
N SER A 232 -23.50 -13.79 -4.80
CA SER A 232 -22.09 -13.48 -5.06
C SER A 232 -21.75 -12.10 -4.53
N TRP A 233 -20.68 -11.98 -3.74
CA TRP A 233 -20.23 -10.72 -3.15
C TRP A 233 -18.75 -10.80 -2.74
N LEU A 234 -18.22 -9.75 -2.15
CA LEU A 234 -16.84 -9.57 -1.71
C LEU A 234 -15.85 -9.91 -2.84
N PRO A 235 -15.75 -9.04 -3.87
CA PRO A 235 -14.80 -9.22 -4.95
C PRO A 235 -13.38 -9.30 -4.43
N PHE A 236 -12.57 -10.11 -5.10
CA PHE A 236 -11.16 -10.27 -4.82
C PHE A 236 -10.32 -10.13 -6.08
N SER A 237 -9.08 -9.68 -5.87
CA SER A 237 -7.98 -9.80 -6.83
C SER A 237 -6.80 -10.49 -6.15
N VAL A 238 -6.24 -11.50 -6.79
CA VAL A 238 -5.07 -12.25 -6.31
C VAL A 238 -3.97 -12.19 -7.36
N ARG A 239 -2.76 -11.81 -6.96
CA ARG A 239 -1.56 -11.96 -7.79
C ARG A 239 -0.65 -13.01 -7.21
N LEU A 240 -0.18 -13.90 -8.06
CA LEU A 240 0.78 -14.95 -7.73
C LEU A 240 2.10 -14.65 -8.43
N TYR A 241 3.18 -14.57 -7.65
CA TYR A 241 4.52 -14.23 -8.11
C TYR A 241 5.43 -15.45 -8.01
N PHE A 242 6.07 -15.79 -9.10
CA PHE A 242 7.00 -16.91 -9.21
C PHE A 242 8.34 -16.41 -9.75
N TYR A 243 9.43 -16.96 -9.24
CA TYR A 243 10.78 -16.58 -9.64
C TYR A 243 11.61 -17.80 -10.08
N ALA A 244 12.48 -17.59 -11.05
CA ALA A 244 13.36 -18.60 -11.63
C ALA A 244 14.21 -19.30 -10.54
N GLY A 245 14.22 -20.63 -10.54
CA GLY A 245 14.96 -21.43 -9.55
C GLY A 245 14.31 -21.44 -8.15
N GLY A 246 13.18 -20.75 -7.94
CA GLY A 246 12.52 -20.66 -6.64
C GLY A 246 11.71 -21.91 -6.28
N GLU A 247 11.72 -22.26 -5.00
CA GLU A 247 10.87 -23.32 -4.41
C GLU A 247 9.63 -22.76 -3.74
N SER A 248 9.38 -21.46 -3.93
CA SER A 248 8.36 -20.66 -3.26
C SER A 248 7.59 -19.78 -4.23
N PHE A 249 6.45 -19.28 -3.77
CA PHE A 249 5.69 -18.22 -4.45
C PHE A 249 5.07 -17.27 -3.44
N ARG A 250 4.89 -16.03 -3.88
CA ARG A 250 4.20 -14.97 -3.12
C ARG A 250 2.78 -14.82 -3.66
N MET A 251 1.82 -14.62 -2.77
CA MET A 251 0.44 -14.28 -3.08
C MET A 251 0.11 -12.91 -2.49
N VAL A 252 -0.37 -12.01 -3.32
CA VAL A 252 -0.94 -10.72 -2.91
C VAL A 252 -2.44 -10.81 -3.13
N HIS A 253 -3.20 -10.78 -2.03
CA HIS A 253 -4.65 -10.96 -2.02
C HIS A 253 -5.33 -9.66 -1.58
N THR A 254 -6.18 -9.12 -2.42
CA THR A 254 -7.00 -7.92 -2.15
C THR A 254 -8.46 -8.27 -2.13
N ILE A 255 -9.18 -7.79 -1.12
CA ILE A 255 -10.65 -7.76 -1.10
C ILE A 255 -11.14 -6.33 -1.24
N THR A 256 -12.34 -6.17 -1.79
CA THR A 256 -13.10 -4.91 -1.75
C THR A 256 -14.46 -5.18 -1.15
N PHE A 257 -14.86 -4.40 -0.16
CA PHE A 257 -16.12 -4.60 0.53
C PHE A 257 -17.29 -4.09 -0.33
N ASP A 258 -18.19 -4.99 -0.76
CA ASP A 258 -19.42 -4.67 -1.48
C ASP A 258 -20.68 -5.20 -0.75
N GLY A 259 -20.56 -5.41 0.56
CA GLY A 259 -21.65 -5.83 1.44
C GLY A 259 -22.48 -4.67 1.99
N THR A 260 -23.48 -5.02 2.76
CA THR A 260 -24.38 -4.06 3.43
C THR A 260 -24.22 -4.20 4.94
N GLN A 261 -23.87 -3.08 5.59
CA GLN A 261 -23.84 -2.94 7.05
C GLN A 261 -24.36 -1.53 7.38
N GLU A 262 -25.55 -1.45 7.98
CA GLU A 262 -26.20 -0.17 8.28
C GLU A 262 -26.20 0.09 9.79
N PRO A 263 -25.99 1.34 10.24
CA PRO A 263 -26.08 1.70 11.64
C PRO A 263 -27.42 1.25 12.27
N GLY A 264 -27.38 0.84 13.53
CA GLY A 264 -28.57 0.42 14.26
C GLY A 264 -29.24 -0.88 13.81
N ARG A 265 -28.71 -1.56 12.77
CA ARG A 265 -29.24 -2.85 12.29
C ARG A 265 -28.41 -4.04 12.74
N ALA A 266 -29.04 -5.04 13.32
CA ALA A 266 -28.41 -6.30 13.69
C ALA A 266 -28.14 -7.21 12.47
N SER A 267 -28.87 -7.04 11.35
CA SER A 267 -28.73 -7.82 10.14
C SER A 267 -27.81 -7.14 9.13
N GLY A 268 -26.91 -7.92 8.50
CA GLY A 268 -25.95 -7.37 7.52
C GLY A 268 -25.01 -8.41 6.94
N ASP A 269 -23.99 -7.94 6.26
CA ASP A 269 -22.93 -8.76 5.65
C ASP A 269 -21.68 -8.74 6.54
N PHE A 270 -21.78 -9.32 7.73
CA PHE A 270 -20.67 -9.38 8.65
C PHE A 270 -19.73 -10.51 8.28
N ILE A 271 -18.42 -10.21 8.17
CA ILE A 271 -17.39 -11.20 7.87
C ILE A 271 -16.97 -11.88 9.18
N ARG A 272 -17.40 -13.11 9.38
CA ARG A 272 -16.97 -13.94 10.51
C ARG A 272 -15.56 -14.49 10.34
N GLY A 273 -15.16 -14.75 9.11
CA GLY A 273 -13.82 -15.21 8.79
C GLY A 273 -13.54 -15.13 7.29
N ILE A 274 -12.34 -14.71 6.92
CA ILE A 274 -11.85 -14.74 5.55
C ILE A 274 -10.42 -15.27 5.53
N GLY A 275 -10.09 -16.13 4.57
CA GLY A 275 -8.77 -16.75 4.52
C GLY A 275 -8.44 -17.46 3.22
N VAL A 276 -7.23 -17.98 3.18
CA VAL A 276 -6.67 -18.79 2.10
C VAL A 276 -6.45 -20.21 2.60
N ARG A 277 -6.91 -21.20 1.84
CA ARG A 277 -6.90 -22.61 2.23
C ARG A 277 -6.21 -23.46 1.20
N PHE A 278 -5.41 -24.43 1.67
CA PHE A 278 -4.79 -25.49 0.86
C PHE A 278 -4.97 -26.85 1.52
N LYS A 279 -4.87 -27.90 0.72
CA LYS A 279 -4.73 -29.27 1.15
C LYS A 279 -3.31 -29.74 0.93
N VAL A 280 -2.77 -30.48 1.89
CA VAL A 280 -1.38 -30.96 1.89
C VAL A 280 -1.40 -32.51 2.03
N PRO A 281 -0.96 -33.24 1.00
CA PRO A 281 -0.84 -34.70 1.08
C PRO A 281 0.16 -35.13 2.15
N MET A 282 -0.30 -36.05 3.08
CA MET A 282 0.49 -36.54 4.22
C MET A 282 0.91 -37.97 3.96
N ARG A 283 2.09 -38.14 3.34
CA ARG A 283 2.54 -39.46 2.82
C ARG A 283 3.27 -40.32 3.81
N ASP A 284 3.93 -39.71 4.80
CA ASP A 284 4.77 -40.41 5.77
C ASP A 284 3.96 -41.08 6.89
N ALA A 285 4.59 -41.97 7.66
CA ALA A 285 4.02 -42.49 8.90
C ALA A 285 3.80 -41.36 9.91
N ALA A 286 2.80 -41.46 10.79
CA ALA A 286 2.42 -40.36 11.71
C ALA A 286 3.58 -39.89 12.61
N TYR A 287 4.56 -40.71 12.91
CA TYR A 287 5.76 -40.32 13.66
C TYR A 287 6.82 -39.59 12.80
N ASP A 288 6.73 -39.66 11.47
CA ASP A 288 7.55 -38.93 10.50
C ASP A 288 6.82 -37.71 9.90
N ARG A 289 5.61 -37.39 10.41
CA ARG A 289 4.85 -36.20 10.03
C ARG A 289 5.13 -35.10 11.02
N HIS A 290 5.53 -33.92 10.53
CA HIS A 290 6.01 -32.81 11.34
C HIS A 290 5.13 -31.58 11.22
N ILE A 291 4.91 -30.95 12.36
CA ILE A 291 4.20 -29.66 12.49
C ILE A 291 5.18 -28.63 13.04
N ARG A 292 5.19 -27.45 12.42
CA ARG A 292 5.95 -26.29 12.90
C ARG A 292 5.05 -25.08 12.92
N ILE A 293 5.11 -24.31 14.00
CA ILE A 293 4.34 -23.04 14.14
C ILE A 293 5.29 -21.98 14.66
N GLY A 294 5.31 -20.84 13.96
CA GLY A 294 6.14 -19.71 14.33
C GLY A 294 5.56 -18.95 15.54
N GLY A 295 6.41 -18.77 16.56
CA GLY A 295 6.14 -17.98 17.74
C GLY A 295 6.75 -16.57 17.64
N GLU A 296 7.29 -16.07 18.74
CA GLU A 296 7.95 -14.77 18.79
C GLU A 296 9.30 -14.79 18.06
N GLY A 297 9.59 -13.72 17.35
CA GLY A 297 10.83 -13.59 16.59
C GLY A 297 10.95 -14.70 15.55
N THR A 298 11.97 -15.52 15.68
CA THR A 298 12.21 -16.73 14.87
C THR A 298 11.94 -18.04 15.65
N GLY A 299 11.32 -17.95 16.84
CA GLY A 299 10.99 -19.12 17.66
C GLY A 299 9.98 -20.04 16.95
N LEU A 300 10.13 -21.34 17.14
CA LEU A 300 9.29 -22.36 16.52
C LEU A 300 8.79 -23.39 17.55
N LEU A 301 7.49 -23.63 17.59
CA LEU A 301 6.95 -24.87 18.14
C LEU A 301 7.29 -25.99 17.15
N ARG A 302 7.99 -27.03 17.63
CA ARG A 302 8.40 -28.20 16.80
C ARG A 302 7.82 -29.47 17.33
N GLU A 303 6.84 -30.03 16.62
CA GLU A 303 6.15 -31.26 17.03
C GLU A 303 6.02 -32.25 15.88
N ALA A 304 5.75 -33.49 16.22
CA ALA A 304 5.32 -34.54 15.29
C ALA A 304 3.84 -34.88 15.53
N VAL A 305 3.15 -35.33 14.49
CA VAL A 305 1.75 -35.80 14.60
C VAL A 305 1.65 -36.92 15.64
N LYS A 306 2.55 -37.91 15.61
CA LYS A 306 2.74 -38.90 16.66
C LYS A 306 4.08 -38.67 17.36
N GLY A 307 4.06 -37.96 18.47
CA GLY A 307 5.26 -37.64 19.23
C GLY A 307 5.81 -38.85 19.99
N ILE A 308 7.05 -39.21 19.73
CA ILE A 308 7.76 -40.28 20.47
C ILE A 308 8.88 -39.75 21.34
N THR A 309 9.01 -38.40 21.41
CA THR A 309 9.87 -37.69 22.37
C THR A 309 9.12 -37.51 23.69
N GLY A 310 9.82 -37.49 24.79
CA GLY A 310 9.25 -37.26 26.13
C GLY A 310 8.42 -38.44 26.68
N LEU A 311 8.44 -39.62 26.04
CA LEU A 311 7.79 -40.79 26.56
C LEU A 311 8.49 -41.31 27.83
N ARG A 312 7.72 -41.84 28.77
CA ARG A 312 8.30 -42.45 29.97
C ARG A 312 9.28 -43.58 29.60
N ARG A 313 8.99 -44.34 28.55
CA ARG A 313 9.93 -45.31 27.97
C ARG A 313 10.67 -44.63 26.81
N ASP A 314 11.94 -44.46 26.96
CA ASP A 314 12.81 -43.86 25.96
C ASP A 314 12.97 -44.80 24.74
N PRO A 315 12.65 -44.34 23.52
CA PRO A 315 12.87 -45.12 22.30
C PRO A 315 14.35 -45.10 21.84
N GLY A 316 15.20 -44.27 22.42
CA GLY A 316 16.60 -44.06 22.07
C GLY A 316 16.92 -42.64 21.63
N ALA A 317 18.12 -42.18 21.96
CA ALA A 317 18.54 -40.80 21.70
C ALA A 317 18.54 -40.42 20.21
N ALA A 318 19.01 -41.32 19.36
CA ALA A 318 19.04 -41.12 17.90
C ALA A 318 17.61 -40.91 17.33
N ILE A 319 16.62 -41.65 17.83
CA ILE A 319 15.22 -41.53 17.38
C ILE A 319 14.61 -40.22 17.82
N ARG A 320 14.85 -39.80 19.08
CA ARG A 320 14.37 -38.54 19.59
C ARG A 320 14.95 -37.36 18.82
N THR A 321 16.28 -37.36 18.57
CA THR A 321 16.95 -36.32 17.80
C THR A 321 16.42 -36.26 16.39
N ALA A 322 16.31 -37.35 15.67
CA ALA A 322 15.77 -37.41 14.31
C ALA A 322 14.35 -36.82 14.25
N GLN A 323 13.45 -37.23 15.19
CA GLN A 323 12.10 -36.66 15.20
C GLN A 323 12.08 -35.17 15.49
N PHE A 324 12.85 -34.71 16.45
CA PHE A 324 12.91 -33.31 16.83
C PHE A 324 13.46 -32.45 15.68
N GLU A 325 14.49 -32.94 14.98
CA GLU A 325 15.05 -32.25 13.80
C GLU A 325 14.20 -32.41 12.54
N GLY A 326 13.14 -33.18 12.53
CA GLY A 326 12.26 -33.39 11.38
C GLY A 326 12.83 -34.37 10.35
N GLN A 327 13.78 -35.16 10.73
CA GLN A 327 14.39 -36.18 9.87
C GLN A 327 13.52 -37.46 9.85
N LYS A 328 13.70 -38.26 8.80
CA LYS A 328 13.11 -39.61 8.79
C LYS A 328 13.68 -40.44 9.90
N LEU A 329 12.79 -41.07 10.66
CA LEU A 329 13.20 -41.94 11.77
C LEU A 329 13.81 -43.24 11.24
N PRO A 330 14.78 -43.83 11.99
CA PRO A 330 15.23 -45.17 11.75
C PRO A 330 14.07 -46.16 11.70
N ASP A 331 14.27 -47.34 11.06
CA ASP A 331 13.25 -48.40 10.98
C ASP A 331 12.72 -48.73 12.37
N PRO A 332 11.40 -48.71 12.61
CA PRO A 332 10.80 -49.13 13.89
C PRO A 332 11.24 -50.48 14.44
N ALA A 333 11.67 -51.38 13.57
CA ALA A 333 12.23 -52.65 13.99
C ALA A 333 13.52 -52.51 14.81
N THR A 334 14.22 -51.40 14.72
CA THR A 334 15.45 -51.08 15.46
C THR A 334 15.21 -50.38 16.81
N TRP A 335 13.95 -49.96 17.11
CA TRP A 335 13.63 -49.27 18.34
C TRP A 335 13.41 -50.25 19.51
N ASP A 336 13.31 -49.70 20.74
CA ASP A 336 12.90 -50.48 21.89
C ASP A 336 11.55 -51.16 21.62
N GLN A 337 11.53 -52.45 21.64
CA GLN A 337 10.35 -53.27 21.32
C GLN A 337 9.14 -52.95 22.21
N ARG A 338 9.36 -52.48 23.42
CA ARG A 338 8.31 -52.01 24.34
C ARG A 338 7.64 -50.74 23.88
N VAL A 339 8.27 -49.94 23.03
CA VAL A 339 7.68 -48.78 22.37
C VAL A 339 6.96 -49.22 21.08
N THR A 340 7.64 -49.92 20.19
CA THR A 340 7.11 -50.28 18.88
C THR A 340 5.84 -51.12 18.93
N THR A 341 5.75 -52.09 19.86
CA THR A 341 4.54 -52.89 20.05
C THR A 341 3.37 -52.14 20.66
N ARG A 342 3.54 -50.86 21.00
CA ARG A 342 2.54 -50.03 21.66
C ARG A 342 2.36 -48.66 20.98
N LEU A 343 2.84 -48.49 19.77
CA LEU A 343 2.68 -47.26 18.99
C LEU A 343 1.21 -46.84 18.83
N GLN A 344 0.28 -47.79 18.81
CA GLN A 344 -1.17 -47.52 18.73
C GLN A 344 -1.72 -46.80 19.97
N TYR A 345 -1.02 -46.81 21.12
CA TYR A 345 -1.44 -46.13 22.35
C TYR A 345 -0.89 -44.70 22.46
N ILE A 346 0.00 -44.32 21.56
CA ILE A 346 0.51 -42.92 21.48
C ILE A 346 -0.48 -42.09 20.66
N PRO A 347 -1.04 -41.02 21.20
CA PRO A 347 -2.02 -40.21 20.48
C PRO A 347 -1.40 -39.53 19.26
N GLU A 348 -2.23 -39.36 18.23
CA GLU A 348 -1.92 -38.58 17.04
C GLU A 348 -2.58 -37.21 17.15
N TRP A 349 -1.76 -36.17 17.05
CA TRP A 349 -2.22 -34.79 17.14
C TRP A 349 -2.39 -34.22 15.73
N GLY A 350 -3.65 -34.20 15.27
CA GLY A 350 -3.94 -33.80 13.88
C GLY A 350 -4.34 -32.35 13.69
N ASP A 351 -4.84 -31.71 14.75
CA ASP A 351 -5.35 -30.32 14.64
C ASP A 351 -4.54 -29.37 15.50
N TYR A 352 -4.13 -28.25 14.88
CA TYR A 352 -3.41 -27.14 15.52
C TYR A 352 -4.05 -25.82 15.13
N THR A 353 -4.08 -24.86 16.06
CA THR A 353 -4.49 -23.48 15.83
C THR A 353 -3.49 -22.54 16.51
N LEU A 354 -2.97 -21.59 15.75
CA LEU A 354 -2.31 -20.38 16.24
C LEU A 354 -3.28 -19.22 16.05
N SER A 355 -3.68 -18.53 17.12
CA SER A 355 -4.56 -17.37 17.06
C SER A 355 -3.92 -16.16 17.70
N GLN A 356 -3.98 -15.01 17.00
CA GLN A 356 -3.55 -13.67 17.43
C GLN A 356 -4.77 -12.76 17.33
N LEU A 357 -5.50 -12.59 18.43
CA LEU A 357 -6.78 -11.85 18.46
C LEU A 357 -6.64 -10.40 18.91
N SER A 358 -5.44 -10.00 19.29
CA SER A 358 -5.07 -8.62 19.66
C SER A 358 -3.63 -8.34 19.26
N ALA A 359 -3.18 -7.09 19.34
CA ALA A 359 -1.80 -6.71 19.01
C ALA A 359 -0.75 -7.41 19.89
N ASP A 360 -1.10 -7.74 21.13
CA ASP A 360 -0.21 -8.39 22.09
C ASP A 360 -0.93 -9.56 22.75
N GLY A 361 -0.66 -10.76 22.29
CA GLY A 361 -1.20 -11.99 22.84
C GLY A 361 -1.58 -12.99 21.76
N PHE A 362 -0.80 -14.08 21.65
CA PHE A 362 -1.17 -15.23 20.85
C PHE A 362 -1.22 -16.51 21.67
N GLY A 363 -2.04 -17.44 21.21
CA GLY A 363 -2.12 -18.79 21.76
C GLY A 363 -1.96 -19.83 20.70
N VAL A 364 -1.27 -20.94 21.02
CA VAL A 364 -1.22 -22.16 20.24
C VAL A 364 -1.95 -23.26 20.99
N ARG A 365 -2.87 -23.92 20.36
CA ARG A 365 -3.57 -25.09 20.89
C ARG A 365 -3.63 -26.22 19.90
N LYS A 366 -3.75 -27.45 20.42
CA LYS A 366 -3.85 -28.67 19.62
C LYS A 366 -4.90 -29.61 20.14
N ARG A 367 -5.38 -30.51 19.27
CA ARG A 367 -6.21 -31.63 19.63
C ARG A 367 -5.93 -32.81 18.68
N THR A 368 -6.36 -33.98 19.05
CA THR A 368 -6.11 -35.17 18.24
C THR A 368 -6.91 -35.15 16.94
N LYS A 369 -8.21 -34.81 16.98
CA LYS A 369 -9.09 -34.66 15.80
C LYS A 369 -10.34 -33.86 16.13
N LYS A 370 -11.11 -33.54 15.13
CA LYS A 370 -12.42 -32.90 15.26
C LYS A 370 -13.32 -33.64 16.27
N GLY A 371 -13.94 -32.85 17.16
CA GLY A 371 -14.82 -33.39 18.23
C GLY A 371 -14.11 -33.72 19.55
N HIS A 372 -12.78 -33.70 19.58
CA HIS A 372 -12.01 -33.89 20.80
C HIS A 372 -11.63 -32.51 21.43
N GLY A 373 -11.33 -32.54 22.74
CA GLY A 373 -10.96 -31.37 23.50
C GLY A 373 -9.63 -30.76 23.05
N TRP A 374 -9.56 -29.42 23.06
CA TRP A 374 -8.34 -28.68 22.83
C TRP A 374 -7.46 -28.65 24.09
N ILE A 375 -6.15 -28.76 23.90
CA ILE A 375 -5.15 -28.47 24.92
C ILE A 375 -4.26 -27.33 24.49
N SER A 376 -3.79 -26.52 25.44
CA SER A 376 -2.79 -25.47 25.18
C SER A 376 -1.45 -26.11 24.83
N ALA A 377 -0.81 -25.62 23.78
CA ALA A 377 0.53 -26.02 23.35
C ALA A 377 1.58 -24.93 23.54
N GLY A 378 1.16 -23.68 23.78
CA GLY A 378 2.04 -22.54 23.99
C GLY A 378 1.34 -21.21 23.74
N GLY A 379 2.09 -20.14 23.89
CA GLY A 379 1.63 -18.77 23.63
C GLY A 379 2.74 -17.79 23.89
N GLY A 380 2.47 -16.54 23.56
CA GLY A 380 3.40 -15.43 23.72
C GLY A 380 2.75 -14.09 23.35
N ARG A 381 3.55 -13.09 23.04
CA ARG A 381 3.09 -11.73 22.76
C ARG A 381 2.69 -11.56 21.29
N ARG A 382 3.60 -11.80 20.34
CA ARG A 382 3.46 -11.50 18.91
C ARG A 382 3.98 -12.63 18.04
N ALA A 383 3.09 -13.37 17.44
CA ALA A 383 3.45 -14.49 16.58
C ALA A 383 3.94 -14.02 15.20
N SER A 384 4.85 -14.79 14.61
CA SER A 384 5.42 -14.48 13.31
C SER A 384 4.50 -14.74 12.12
N GLY A 385 3.36 -15.41 12.34
CA GLY A 385 2.42 -15.76 11.27
C GLY A 385 2.91 -16.87 10.34
N PHE A 386 3.85 -17.71 10.76
CA PHE A 386 4.45 -18.81 9.98
C PHE A 386 3.97 -20.19 10.43
N GLY A 387 3.85 -21.10 9.49
CA GLY A 387 3.55 -22.51 9.76
C GLY A 387 4.17 -23.45 8.72
N TYR A 388 4.31 -24.73 9.12
CA TYR A 388 4.70 -25.83 8.25
C TYR A 388 3.92 -27.09 8.62
N VAL A 389 3.50 -27.83 7.61
CA VAL A 389 2.96 -29.18 7.73
C VAL A 389 3.51 -30.07 6.62
N GLY A 390 3.94 -31.27 6.97
CA GLY A 390 4.49 -32.23 6.03
C GLY A 390 5.14 -33.38 6.75
N GLY A 391 6.13 -33.98 6.12
CA GLY A 391 6.88 -35.08 6.67
C GLY A 391 8.27 -35.21 6.11
N ALA A 392 8.93 -36.31 6.39
CA ALA A 392 10.27 -36.57 5.95
C ALA A 392 10.43 -36.63 4.41
N THR A 393 9.33 -36.80 3.65
CA THR A 393 9.31 -36.89 2.19
C THR A 393 8.67 -35.69 1.51
N GLY A 394 8.58 -34.58 2.20
CA GLY A 394 8.10 -33.32 1.68
C GLY A 394 6.98 -32.67 2.48
N GLY A 395 6.78 -31.39 2.27
CA GLY A 395 5.77 -30.63 2.98
C GLY A 395 5.65 -29.19 2.48
N PHE A 396 4.80 -28.46 3.14
CA PHE A 396 4.38 -27.12 2.75
C PHE A 396 4.58 -26.13 3.90
N SER A 397 5.44 -25.12 3.69
CA SER A 397 5.53 -23.96 4.58
C SER A 397 4.63 -22.84 4.05
N PHE A 398 4.08 -22.08 4.96
CA PHE A 398 3.19 -20.95 4.65
C PHE A 398 3.34 -19.85 5.69
N GLY A 399 3.16 -18.61 5.26
CA GLY A 399 3.24 -17.45 6.13
C GLY A 399 2.31 -16.32 5.71
N LEU A 400 1.80 -15.58 6.69
CA LEU A 400 0.99 -14.38 6.52
C LEU A 400 1.80 -13.18 7.05
N ARG A 401 2.12 -12.24 6.15
CA ARG A 401 2.80 -11.00 6.50
C ARG A 401 1.91 -10.10 7.37
N ASP A 402 2.51 -9.34 8.27
CA ASP A 402 1.83 -8.44 9.21
C ASP A 402 0.78 -9.18 10.07
N PHE A 403 1.09 -10.40 10.49
CA PHE A 403 0.16 -11.31 11.16
C PHE A 403 -0.41 -10.73 12.46
N TRP A 404 0.45 -10.19 13.31
CA TRP A 404 0.04 -9.62 14.58
C TRP A 404 -0.33 -8.13 14.44
N GLU A 405 0.25 -7.43 13.45
CA GLU A 405 -0.06 -6.04 13.15
C GLU A 405 -1.50 -5.89 12.61
N LYS A 406 -1.95 -6.85 11.81
CA LYS A 406 -3.30 -6.89 11.23
C LYS A 406 -4.21 -7.88 11.96
N PHE A 407 -4.10 -7.95 13.28
CA PHE A 407 -5.03 -8.78 14.05
C PHE A 407 -6.50 -8.39 13.74
N PRO A 408 -7.47 -9.31 13.92
CA PRO A 408 -7.36 -10.68 14.41
C PRO A 408 -7.00 -11.66 13.28
N ALA A 409 -5.89 -12.36 13.42
CA ALA A 409 -5.40 -13.32 12.44
C ALA A 409 -5.25 -14.73 13.05
N GLN A 410 -5.25 -15.77 12.20
CA GLN A 410 -5.18 -17.15 12.68
C GLN A 410 -4.54 -18.06 11.63
N LEU A 411 -3.80 -19.08 12.08
CA LEU A 411 -3.36 -20.20 11.26
C LEU A 411 -3.95 -21.50 11.80
N ASP A 412 -4.55 -22.27 10.91
CA ASP A 412 -5.11 -23.59 11.21
C ASP A 412 -4.40 -24.67 10.43
N ILE A 413 -4.04 -25.77 11.11
CA ILE A 413 -3.71 -27.06 10.53
C ILE A 413 -4.76 -28.04 11.02
N ARG A 414 -5.38 -28.78 10.12
CA ARG A 414 -6.44 -29.76 10.44
C ARG A 414 -6.12 -31.08 9.77
N ASP A 415 -6.54 -32.17 10.41
CA ASP A 415 -6.52 -33.54 9.90
C ASP A 415 -5.12 -34.05 9.50
N ALA A 416 -4.02 -33.53 10.08
CA ALA A 416 -2.65 -33.92 9.77
C ALA A 416 -2.35 -35.43 10.11
N GLN A 417 -3.19 -36.06 10.91
CA GLN A 417 -3.11 -37.51 11.21
C GLN A 417 -3.68 -38.39 10.06
N THR A 418 -4.42 -37.76 9.12
CA THR A 418 -4.97 -38.49 7.94
C THR A 418 -4.02 -38.38 6.75
N ASP A 419 -4.39 -38.96 5.59
CA ASP A 419 -3.58 -38.87 4.38
C ASP A 419 -3.57 -37.49 3.72
N GLU A 420 -4.37 -36.55 4.23
CA GLU A 420 -4.49 -35.20 3.70
C GLU A 420 -4.75 -34.20 4.85
N ALA A 421 -3.81 -33.30 5.08
CA ALA A 421 -4.00 -32.17 5.98
C ALA A 421 -4.65 -30.98 5.26
N GLU A 422 -5.41 -30.20 5.99
CA GLU A 422 -5.94 -28.91 5.52
C GLU A 422 -5.26 -27.78 6.29
N VAL A 423 -4.69 -26.80 5.58
CA VAL A 423 -4.13 -25.57 6.16
C VAL A 423 -5.00 -24.39 5.79
N THR A 424 -5.25 -23.48 6.74
CA THR A 424 -5.97 -22.23 6.48
C THR A 424 -5.25 -21.06 7.13
N LEU A 425 -4.89 -20.08 6.33
CA LEU A 425 -4.40 -18.77 6.79
C LEU A 425 -5.59 -17.83 6.82
N TRP A 426 -6.05 -17.51 8.00
CA TRP A 426 -7.17 -16.60 8.21
C TRP A 426 -6.66 -15.17 8.29
N LEU A 427 -7.05 -14.36 7.34
CA LEU A 427 -6.80 -12.90 7.30
C LEU A 427 -7.65 -12.16 8.32
N TRP A 428 -8.83 -12.70 8.62
CA TRP A 428 -9.68 -12.35 9.75
C TRP A 428 -10.08 -13.65 10.45
N SER A 429 -9.74 -13.75 11.72
CA SER A 429 -9.94 -14.98 12.51
C SER A 429 -11.42 -15.26 12.77
N PRO A 430 -11.93 -16.47 12.51
CA PRO A 430 -13.29 -16.85 12.87
C PRO A 430 -13.50 -16.97 14.39
N GLU A 431 -12.45 -16.91 15.20
CA GLU A 431 -12.54 -16.91 16.67
C GLU A 431 -12.72 -15.51 17.27
N SER A 432 -12.49 -14.46 16.47
CA SER A 432 -12.78 -13.09 16.87
C SER A 432 -14.27 -12.74 16.73
N GLN A 433 -14.65 -11.54 17.13
CA GLN A 433 -15.96 -10.98 16.76
C GLN A 433 -16.09 -10.89 15.25
N PRO A 434 -17.30 -10.97 14.67
CA PRO A 434 -17.51 -10.68 13.26
C PRO A 434 -17.07 -9.25 12.93
N MET A 435 -16.52 -9.07 11.73
CA MET A 435 -16.07 -7.78 11.25
C MET A 435 -17.28 -6.84 11.14
N ASP A 436 -17.36 -5.88 12.05
CA ASP A 436 -18.41 -4.87 12.11
C ASP A 436 -17.88 -3.55 11.55
N LEU A 437 -18.42 -3.13 10.42
CA LEU A 437 -18.07 -1.90 9.72
C LEU A 437 -19.23 -0.88 9.74
N ARG A 438 -20.23 -1.09 10.59
CA ARG A 438 -21.32 -0.12 10.76
C ARG A 438 -20.75 1.20 11.30
N PHE A 439 -21.38 2.28 10.89
CA PHE A 439 -21.05 3.59 11.43
C PHE A 439 -21.37 3.62 12.94
N TYR A 440 -20.55 4.28 13.75
CA TYR A 440 -20.60 4.22 15.20
C TYR A 440 -21.74 5.00 15.85
N HIS A 441 -22.47 5.83 15.08
CA HIS A 441 -23.71 6.50 15.49
C HIS A 441 -24.71 6.60 14.34
N ASP A 442 -25.91 7.05 14.63
CA ASP A 442 -27.06 7.15 13.71
C ASP A 442 -27.31 8.56 13.16
N GLY A 443 -26.34 9.47 13.29
CA GLY A 443 -26.39 10.83 12.76
C GLY A 443 -26.53 11.94 13.79
N MET A 444 -26.81 11.62 15.05
CA MET A 444 -26.87 12.58 16.17
C MET A 444 -27.71 13.85 15.92
N GLY A 445 -28.72 13.77 15.03
CA GLY A 445 -29.60 14.88 14.68
C GLY A 445 -28.98 15.92 13.72
N GLN A 446 -27.96 15.57 12.97
CA GLN A 446 -27.33 16.46 11.98
C GLN A 446 -27.90 16.20 10.57
N ASP A 447 -29.23 16.32 10.43
CA ASP A 447 -29.92 15.98 9.18
C ASP A 447 -30.03 17.15 8.20
N THR A 448 -29.77 18.37 8.67
CA THR A 448 -29.81 19.58 7.85
C THR A 448 -28.42 20.22 7.73
N TYR A 449 -28.21 20.99 6.66
CA TYR A 449 -26.94 21.69 6.44
C TYR A 449 -26.52 22.60 7.61
N PRO A 450 -27.41 23.43 8.23
CA PRO A 450 -27.05 24.20 9.41
C PRO A 450 -26.62 23.33 10.60
N GLU A 451 -27.28 22.19 10.84
CA GLU A 451 -26.92 21.27 11.92
C GLU A 451 -25.56 20.61 11.66
N GLN A 452 -25.27 20.25 10.41
CA GLN A 452 -23.97 19.72 10.01
C GLN A 452 -22.84 20.74 10.21
N LEU A 453 -23.05 22.03 9.88
CA LEU A 453 -22.10 23.08 10.16
C LEU A 453 -21.86 23.28 11.66
N GLU A 454 -22.91 23.17 12.48
CA GLU A 454 -22.80 23.30 13.92
C GLU A 454 -22.09 22.11 14.54
N GLY A 455 -22.39 20.88 14.10
CA GLY A 455 -21.64 19.68 14.47
C GLY A 455 -20.16 19.78 14.12
N LEU A 456 -19.83 20.22 12.94
CA LEU A 456 -18.46 20.47 12.49
C LEU A 456 -17.72 21.51 13.37
N ASN A 457 -18.41 22.55 13.83
CA ASN A 457 -17.85 23.57 14.72
C ASN A 457 -17.64 23.09 16.16
N ILE A 458 -18.39 22.09 16.62
CA ILE A 458 -18.33 21.60 18.01
C ILE A 458 -17.41 20.38 18.12
N THR A 459 -17.63 19.35 17.30
CA THR A 459 -16.92 18.07 17.36
C THR A 459 -15.91 17.88 16.22
N TYR A 460 -15.87 18.80 15.28
CA TYR A 460 -15.12 18.69 14.03
C TYR A 460 -15.51 17.45 13.21
N GLU A 461 -16.70 16.92 13.44
CA GLU A 461 -17.25 15.79 12.71
C GLU A 461 -18.07 16.26 11.51
N ASP A 462 -17.73 15.75 10.35
CA ASP A 462 -18.42 16.03 9.11
C ASP A 462 -19.37 14.87 8.76
N TYR A 463 -20.63 14.98 9.23
CA TYR A 463 -21.64 13.96 9.01
C TYR A 463 -22.73 14.45 8.05
N GLU A 464 -23.09 13.58 7.11
CA GLU A 464 -24.30 13.68 6.29
C GLU A 464 -24.93 12.29 6.18
N PRO A 465 -26.27 12.17 6.23
CA PRO A 465 -26.95 10.89 6.07
C PRO A 465 -26.57 10.17 4.79
N GLY A 466 -26.19 8.88 4.88
CA GLY A 466 -25.81 8.04 3.74
C GLY A 466 -24.35 8.16 3.25
N PHE A 467 -23.52 9.02 3.86
CA PHE A 467 -22.10 9.13 3.54
C PHE A 467 -21.21 8.18 4.33
N GLY A 468 -21.53 7.89 5.58
CA GLY A 468 -20.80 6.96 6.41
C GLY A 468 -21.02 5.51 5.99
N THR A 469 -20.25 5.01 5.04
CA THR A 469 -20.42 3.67 4.46
C THR A 469 -19.08 3.00 4.19
N PRO A 470 -18.90 1.70 4.52
CA PRO A 470 -17.72 0.92 4.14
C PRO A 470 -17.80 0.38 2.70
N TYR A 471 -18.88 0.62 1.96
CA TYR A 471 -19.06 0.07 0.62
C TYR A 471 -18.04 0.64 -0.36
N GLY A 472 -17.10 -0.18 -0.78
CA GLY A 472 -16.06 0.19 -1.75
C GLY A 472 -14.65 0.29 -1.16
N ILE A 473 -14.46 0.22 0.16
CA ILE A 473 -13.10 0.16 0.75
C ILE A 473 -12.45 -1.19 0.45
N ALA A 474 -11.12 -1.23 0.46
CA ALA A 474 -10.35 -2.43 0.15
C ALA A 474 -9.28 -2.72 1.22
N ARG A 475 -8.78 -3.96 1.22
CA ARG A 475 -7.62 -4.35 2.03
C ARG A 475 -6.81 -5.41 1.33
N THR A 476 -5.49 -5.24 1.30
CA THR A 476 -4.53 -6.18 0.74
C THR A 476 -3.76 -6.90 1.85
N SER A 477 -3.58 -8.22 1.66
CA SER A 477 -2.75 -9.10 2.49
C SER A 477 -1.73 -9.82 1.63
N GLU A 478 -0.54 -10.08 2.19
CA GLU A 478 0.54 -10.80 1.52
C GLU A 478 0.82 -12.13 2.21
N LEU A 479 0.95 -13.18 1.41
CA LEU A 479 1.21 -14.53 1.86
C LEU A 479 2.39 -15.13 1.09
N LEU A 480 3.18 -15.93 1.78
CA LEU A 480 4.31 -16.63 1.19
C LEU A 480 4.13 -18.14 1.39
N PHE A 481 4.51 -18.92 0.38
CA PHE A 481 4.37 -20.36 0.36
C PHE A 481 5.64 -21.02 -0.17
N TRP A 482 6.09 -22.12 0.46
CA TRP A 482 7.24 -22.93 0.04
C TRP A 482 6.86 -24.39 -0.10
N ALA A 483 7.32 -25.05 -1.16
CA ALA A 483 7.12 -26.45 -1.41
C ALA A 483 8.43 -27.22 -1.24
N HIS A 484 8.53 -28.02 -0.19
CA HIS A 484 9.76 -28.70 0.24
C HIS A 484 9.78 -30.18 -0.17
N GLU A 485 10.97 -30.72 -0.41
CA GLU A 485 11.20 -32.14 -0.65
C GLU A 485 11.35 -32.95 0.64
N SER A 486 11.64 -32.28 1.75
CA SER A 486 11.74 -32.85 3.10
C SER A 486 11.39 -31.78 4.13
N THR A 487 11.25 -32.14 5.40
CA THR A 487 11.08 -31.14 6.48
C THR A 487 12.31 -30.23 6.54
N PRO A 488 12.17 -28.90 6.37
CA PRO A 488 13.29 -27.98 6.46
C PRO A 488 13.90 -27.95 7.85
N SER A 489 15.18 -27.60 7.94
CA SER A 489 15.83 -27.38 9.23
C SER A 489 15.24 -26.17 9.99
N ALA A 490 15.47 -26.10 11.29
CA ALA A 490 15.01 -24.96 12.09
C ALA A 490 15.62 -23.63 11.61
N GLU A 491 16.87 -23.66 11.14
CA GLU A 491 17.58 -22.49 10.62
C GLU A 491 16.97 -22.02 9.29
N ALA A 492 16.63 -22.94 8.39
CA ALA A 492 15.95 -22.63 7.14
C ALA A 492 14.57 -22.01 7.42
N MET A 493 13.80 -22.60 8.34
CA MET A 493 12.51 -22.04 8.74
C MET A 493 12.64 -20.68 9.42
N ALA A 494 13.67 -20.44 10.21
CA ALA A 494 13.93 -19.13 10.81
C ALA A 494 14.18 -18.04 9.75
N LYS A 495 14.84 -18.39 8.64
CA LYS A 495 14.99 -17.48 7.47
C LYS A 495 13.67 -17.29 6.74
N GLN A 496 12.82 -18.32 6.62
CA GLN A 496 11.46 -18.18 6.07
C GLN A 496 10.60 -17.26 6.93
N VAL A 497 10.66 -17.41 8.26
CA VAL A 497 10.02 -16.48 9.22
C VAL A 497 10.48 -15.04 9.00
N ALA A 498 11.78 -14.83 8.82
CA ALA A 498 12.32 -13.50 8.53
C ALA A 498 11.76 -12.95 7.21
N ALA A 499 11.69 -13.78 6.15
CA ALA A 499 11.14 -13.40 4.85
C ALA A 499 9.63 -13.08 4.92
N VAL A 500 8.86 -13.76 5.78
CA VAL A 500 7.44 -13.42 6.01
C VAL A 500 7.30 -12.07 6.68
N ARG A 501 8.07 -11.81 7.74
CA ARG A 501 7.97 -10.59 8.55
C ARG A 501 8.52 -9.35 7.85
N LYS A 502 9.64 -9.50 7.15
CA LYS A 502 10.35 -8.42 6.44
C LYS A 502 10.76 -8.91 5.05
N PRO A 503 9.88 -8.83 4.06
CA PRO A 503 10.22 -9.22 2.69
C PRO A 503 11.46 -8.46 2.21
N ALA A 504 12.39 -9.18 1.59
CA ALA A 504 13.60 -8.60 1.06
C ALA A 504 13.28 -7.55 -0.02
N GLN A 505 13.82 -6.35 0.13
CA GLN A 505 13.65 -5.24 -0.79
C GLN A 505 15.02 -4.71 -1.22
N LEU A 506 15.29 -4.72 -2.54
CA LEU A 506 16.40 -3.98 -3.12
C LEU A 506 16.04 -2.50 -3.22
N ALA A 507 17.03 -1.62 -3.07
CA ALA A 507 16.88 -0.19 -3.14
C ALA A 507 18.05 0.47 -3.88
N ALA A 508 17.74 1.52 -4.65
CA ALA A 508 18.74 2.43 -5.17
C ALA A 508 19.18 3.41 -4.05
N PRO A 509 20.45 3.80 -3.99
CA PRO A 509 20.94 4.68 -2.94
C PRO A 509 20.39 6.10 -3.08
N PRO A 510 20.22 6.85 -1.96
CA PRO A 510 19.71 8.22 -1.97
C PRO A 510 20.44 9.14 -2.95
N GLY A 511 21.76 9.08 -3.01
CA GLY A 511 22.55 9.89 -3.95
C GLY A 511 22.18 9.67 -5.41
N HIS A 512 21.81 8.44 -5.79
CA HIS A 512 21.33 8.14 -7.14
C HIS A 512 19.91 8.73 -7.37
N LEU A 513 19.03 8.61 -6.40
CA LEU A 513 17.66 9.18 -6.48
C LEU A 513 17.72 10.71 -6.65
N VAL A 514 18.59 11.37 -5.90
CA VAL A 514 18.84 12.82 -6.03
C VAL A 514 19.41 13.17 -7.42
N LYS A 515 20.44 12.43 -7.88
CA LYS A 515 21.10 12.67 -9.16
C LYS A 515 20.15 12.50 -10.36
N ALA A 516 19.24 11.52 -10.28
CA ALA A 516 18.29 11.25 -11.36
C ALA A 516 17.28 12.38 -11.58
N GLY A 517 16.97 13.16 -10.55
CA GLY A 517 16.12 14.37 -10.62
C GLY A 517 14.67 14.11 -11.03
N VAL A 518 14.13 12.91 -10.77
CA VAL A 518 12.84 12.44 -11.31
C VAL A 518 11.60 13.02 -10.62
N PHE A 519 11.76 13.65 -9.45
CA PHE A 519 10.68 14.21 -8.63
C PHE A 519 10.91 15.72 -8.34
N GLY A 520 11.14 16.51 -9.38
CA GLY A 520 11.19 17.98 -9.27
C GLY A 520 12.40 18.52 -8.51
N ARG A 521 13.41 17.70 -8.20
CA ARG A 521 14.64 18.09 -7.48
C ARG A 521 14.40 18.72 -6.10
N LEU A 522 13.33 18.33 -5.42
CA LEU A 522 12.86 18.95 -4.18
C LEU A 522 13.45 18.29 -2.92
N PHE A 523 14.43 17.42 -3.06
CA PHE A 523 15.11 16.78 -1.92
C PHE A 523 16.60 16.60 -2.19
N SER A 524 17.38 16.60 -1.11
CA SER A 524 18.81 16.30 -1.09
C SER A 524 19.09 15.25 -0.01
N GLU A 525 20.26 14.63 -0.06
CA GLU A 525 20.69 13.79 1.05
C GLU A 525 20.74 14.61 2.37
N PRO A 526 20.63 13.97 3.55
CA PRO A 526 20.72 14.65 4.83
C PRO A 526 22.01 15.45 4.95
N ASP A 527 21.89 16.71 5.39
CA ASP A 527 23.04 17.61 5.50
C ASP A 527 23.18 18.17 6.92
N ARG A 528 24.24 17.75 7.60
CA ARG A 528 24.61 18.17 8.97
C ARG A 528 25.89 19.03 8.99
N SER A 529 26.26 19.64 7.87
CA SER A 529 27.52 20.38 7.70
C SER A 529 27.61 21.65 8.55
N THR A 530 26.47 22.21 8.99
CA THR A 530 26.39 23.34 9.91
C THR A 530 25.49 23.02 11.10
N ALA A 531 25.66 23.73 12.22
CA ALA A 531 24.81 23.54 13.40
C ALA A 531 23.30 23.80 13.09
N ALA A 532 23.01 24.78 12.23
CA ALA A 532 21.64 25.10 11.85
C ALA A 532 21.00 23.98 11.03
N LYS A 533 21.73 23.42 10.05
CA LYS A 533 21.25 22.25 9.26
C LYS A 533 21.09 21.03 10.14
N ALA A 534 22.09 20.72 10.98
CA ALA A 534 22.05 19.60 11.93
C ALA A 534 20.81 19.69 12.83
N LYS A 535 20.45 20.88 13.32
CA LYS A 535 19.24 21.10 14.13
C LYS A 535 17.95 20.75 13.38
N ILE A 536 17.84 21.11 12.09
CA ILE A 536 16.66 20.72 11.27
C ILE A 536 16.61 19.21 11.09
N GLU A 537 17.76 18.57 10.82
CA GLU A 537 17.79 17.10 10.69
C GLU A 537 17.42 16.40 12.01
N ASP A 538 17.82 16.95 13.17
CA ASP A 538 17.41 16.42 14.48
C ASP A 538 15.90 16.55 14.69
N HIS A 539 15.29 17.64 14.25
CA HIS A 539 13.84 17.82 14.31
C HIS A 539 13.08 16.83 13.41
N LEU A 540 13.58 16.59 12.20
CA LEU A 540 13.01 15.57 11.30
C LEU A 540 13.08 14.17 11.92
N ASP A 541 14.22 13.82 12.50
CA ASP A 541 14.42 12.56 13.22
C ASP A 541 13.49 12.43 14.44
N PHE A 542 13.32 13.53 15.21
CA PHE A 542 12.41 13.58 16.35
C PHE A 542 10.97 13.29 15.93
N LEU A 543 10.44 13.97 14.92
CA LEU A 543 9.06 13.82 14.48
C LEU A 543 8.77 12.40 14.01
N PHE A 544 9.63 11.83 13.18
CA PHE A 544 9.48 10.46 12.71
C PHE A 544 9.52 9.46 13.87
N THR A 545 10.52 9.58 14.75
CA THR A 545 10.70 8.68 15.90
C THR A 545 9.51 8.78 16.84
N TYR A 546 9.02 10.00 17.11
CA TYR A 546 7.85 10.21 17.96
C TYR A 546 6.62 9.48 17.43
N TYR A 547 6.25 9.65 16.14
CA TYR A 547 5.10 8.94 15.57
C TYR A 547 5.29 7.43 15.57
N LYS A 548 6.46 6.93 15.22
CA LYS A 548 6.79 5.51 15.27
C LYS A 548 6.60 4.94 16.68
N ASP A 549 7.06 5.67 17.70
CA ASP A 549 6.91 5.28 19.11
C ASP A 549 5.44 5.37 19.57
N GLN A 550 4.64 6.35 19.06
CA GLN A 550 3.22 6.43 19.36
C GLN A 550 2.44 5.24 18.78
N VAL A 551 2.71 4.82 17.55
CA VAL A 551 2.12 3.61 16.96
C VAL A 551 2.33 2.40 17.87
N GLU A 552 3.58 2.19 18.32
CA GLU A 552 3.92 1.09 19.23
C GLU A 552 3.28 1.27 20.61
N MET A 553 3.37 2.45 21.20
CA MET A 553 2.86 2.72 22.54
C MET A 553 1.35 2.64 22.64
N ARG A 554 0.63 3.16 21.61
CA ARG A 554 -0.82 3.24 21.58
C ARG A 554 -1.47 2.05 20.90
N ARG A 555 -0.69 1.12 20.32
CA ARG A 555 -1.20 -0.06 19.62
C ARG A 555 -2.10 0.28 18.44
N TRP A 556 -1.68 1.23 17.60
CA TRP A 556 -2.37 1.54 16.35
C TRP A 556 -2.17 0.41 15.34
N TYR A 557 -2.76 -0.73 15.65
CA TYR A 557 -2.72 -1.98 14.91
C TYR A 557 -4.14 -2.51 14.75
N GLY A 558 -4.35 -3.37 13.81
CA GLY A 558 -5.64 -3.97 13.49
C GLY A 558 -5.79 -4.16 12.00
N PHE A 559 -6.69 -5.03 11.60
CA PHE A 559 -6.90 -5.35 10.17
C PHE A 559 -7.18 -4.11 9.33
N TRP A 560 -7.99 -3.18 9.82
CA TRP A 560 -8.33 -1.93 9.13
C TRP A 560 -7.41 -0.78 9.50
N ASP A 561 -6.91 -0.73 10.73
CA ASP A 561 -6.20 0.45 11.27
C ASP A 561 -4.71 0.48 10.93
N TYR A 562 -4.07 -0.69 10.79
CA TYR A 562 -2.64 -0.77 10.58
C TYR A 562 -2.18 -0.03 9.33
N GLY A 563 -1.33 0.96 9.52
CA GLY A 563 -0.73 1.81 8.50
C GLY A 563 -1.12 3.29 8.61
N ASP A 564 -2.24 3.63 9.29
CA ASP A 564 -2.58 5.01 9.58
C ASP A 564 -2.09 5.46 10.97
N ILE A 565 -2.14 6.76 11.21
CA ILE A 565 -1.70 7.42 12.44
C ILE A 565 -2.77 8.39 12.92
N MET A 566 -2.77 8.70 14.24
CA MET A 566 -3.72 9.63 14.81
C MET A 566 -3.35 11.08 14.53
N HIS A 567 -4.38 11.90 14.31
CA HIS A 567 -4.26 13.27 13.85
C HIS A 567 -3.91 14.26 14.97
N THR A 568 -4.65 14.27 16.09
CA THR A 568 -4.52 15.29 17.15
C THR A 568 -4.47 14.66 18.54
N TYR A 569 -3.61 15.24 19.39
CA TYR A 569 -3.42 14.82 20.78
C TYR A 569 -4.19 15.72 21.76
N ASP A 570 -4.88 15.12 22.74
CA ASP A 570 -5.54 15.81 23.84
C ASP A 570 -4.66 15.78 25.12
N PRO A 571 -4.01 16.88 25.46
CA PRO A 571 -3.13 16.92 26.62
C PRO A 571 -3.91 16.82 27.97
N SER A 572 -5.21 17.07 27.97
CA SER A 572 -6.03 16.96 29.19
C SER A 572 -6.34 15.53 29.55
N ARG A 573 -6.49 14.66 28.55
CA ARG A 573 -6.71 13.22 28.70
C ARG A 573 -5.44 12.39 28.64
N HIS A 574 -4.31 12.99 28.27
CA HIS A 574 -3.07 12.29 27.95
C HIS A 574 -3.28 11.18 26.90
N GLN A 575 -4.12 11.49 25.89
CA GLN A 575 -4.55 10.55 24.86
C GLN A 575 -4.75 11.26 23.51
N TRP A 576 -4.62 10.53 22.43
CA TRP A 576 -5.01 11.01 21.12
C TRP A 576 -6.54 11.09 21.05
N CYS A 577 -7.06 12.02 20.24
CA CYS A 577 -8.50 12.27 20.07
C CYS A 577 -9.17 11.16 19.21
N TYR A 578 -8.95 9.88 19.52
CA TYR A 578 -9.39 8.72 18.76
C TYR A 578 -10.91 8.61 18.61
N ASP A 579 -11.66 9.32 19.43
CA ASP A 579 -13.12 9.29 19.58
C ASP A 579 -13.80 10.62 19.25
N VAL A 580 -13.10 11.57 18.66
CA VAL A 580 -13.62 12.92 18.38
C VAL A 580 -13.50 13.25 16.91
N GLY A 581 -14.60 13.17 16.17
CA GLY A 581 -14.82 13.68 14.82
C GLY A 581 -13.59 13.68 13.92
N GLY A 582 -13.29 14.79 13.34
CA GLY A 582 -12.13 14.98 12.47
C GLY A 582 -10.76 15.11 13.17
N TYR A 583 -10.63 14.73 14.45
CA TYR A 583 -9.36 14.73 15.18
C TYR A 583 -8.71 13.36 15.33
N ALA A 584 -9.39 12.29 14.89
CA ALA A 584 -8.94 10.91 15.11
C ALA A 584 -7.90 10.44 14.07
N TRP A 585 -8.28 9.60 13.12
CA TRP A 585 -7.36 9.11 12.09
C TRP A 585 -6.97 10.19 11.08
N ASP A 586 -5.76 10.09 10.53
CA ASP A 586 -5.23 11.15 9.65
C ASP A 586 -5.77 11.10 8.23
N ASN A 587 -5.91 9.90 7.64
CA ASN A 587 -6.40 9.72 6.27
C ASN A 587 -5.70 10.63 5.22
N SER A 588 -4.38 10.72 5.23
CA SER A 588 -3.57 11.56 4.32
C SER A 588 -3.85 13.08 4.40
N GLU A 589 -4.46 13.58 5.47
CA GLU A 589 -4.69 15.02 5.61
C GLU A 589 -3.35 15.77 5.70
N LEU A 590 -3.18 16.80 4.87
CA LEU A 590 -1.96 17.60 4.68
C LEU A 590 -0.69 16.79 4.35
N SER A 591 -0.84 15.57 3.82
CA SER A 591 0.21 14.82 3.10
C SER A 591 1.32 14.17 3.96
N PRO A 592 1.03 13.47 5.06
CA PRO A 592 2.05 12.72 5.79
C PRO A 592 2.69 11.60 4.94
N ASP A 593 1.94 10.98 4.04
CA ASP A 593 2.47 10.01 3.05
C ASP A 593 3.63 10.62 2.24
N LEU A 594 3.43 11.83 1.74
CA LEU A 594 4.39 12.53 0.91
C LEU A 594 5.65 12.88 1.71
N TRP A 595 5.49 13.39 2.94
CA TRP A 595 6.61 13.64 3.85
C TRP A 595 7.44 12.39 4.10
N LEU A 596 6.81 11.23 4.38
CA LEU A 596 7.51 9.97 4.64
C LEU A 596 8.29 9.48 3.42
N TRP A 597 7.73 9.59 2.20
CA TRP A 597 8.44 9.19 1.00
C TRP A 597 9.62 10.10 0.70
N PHE A 598 9.49 11.41 0.88
CA PHE A 598 10.63 12.34 0.75
C PHE A 598 11.70 12.06 1.81
N ALA A 599 11.30 11.80 3.05
CA ALA A 599 12.22 11.42 4.13
C ALA A 599 12.96 10.11 3.82
N TYR A 600 12.29 9.11 3.25
CA TYR A 600 12.92 7.87 2.80
C TYR A 600 13.89 8.11 1.64
N MET A 601 13.44 8.75 0.56
CA MET A 601 14.26 8.92 -0.65
C MET A 601 15.56 9.67 -0.38
N ARG A 602 15.55 10.61 0.55
CA ARG A 602 16.75 11.36 0.93
C ARG A 602 17.70 10.62 1.88
N SER A 603 17.18 9.70 2.71
CA SER A 603 17.94 9.08 3.79
C SER A 603 18.26 7.60 3.57
N GLY A 604 17.49 6.87 2.76
CA GLY A 604 17.58 5.42 2.57
C GLY A 604 17.21 4.59 3.81
N ARG A 605 16.60 5.18 4.82
CA ARG A 605 16.29 4.51 6.10
C ARG A 605 15.20 3.46 5.94
N ALA A 606 15.51 2.22 6.28
CA ALA A 606 14.61 1.08 6.21
C ALA A 606 13.35 1.25 7.08
N ASP A 607 13.47 1.80 8.28
CA ASP A 607 12.34 2.00 9.18
C ASP A 607 11.34 3.04 8.63
N ILE A 608 11.82 4.09 7.95
CA ILE A 608 10.97 5.06 7.26
C ILE A 608 10.26 4.39 6.07
N PHE A 609 11.00 3.59 5.27
CA PHE A 609 10.40 2.86 4.14
C PHE A 609 9.23 1.97 4.61
N ARG A 610 9.45 1.15 5.66
CA ARG A 610 8.41 0.23 6.15
C ARG A 610 7.20 0.97 6.71
N PHE A 611 7.41 2.09 7.34
CA PHE A 611 6.32 2.95 7.83
C PHE A 611 5.53 3.55 6.66
N ALA A 612 6.22 4.11 5.67
CA ALA A 612 5.62 4.66 4.45
C ALA A 612 4.90 3.59 3.61
N GLU A 613 5.47 2.36 3.51
CA GLU A 613 4.84 1.22 2.85
C GLU A 613 3.51 0.85 3.51
N ALA A 614 3.48 0.74 4.85
CA ALA A 614 2.26 0.43 5.59
C ALA A 614 1.19 1.53 5.40
N MET A 615 1.60 2.81 5.46
CA MET A 615 0.72 3.94 5.22
C MET A 615 0.18 3.96 3.77
N THR A 616 1.03 3.74 2.77
CA THR A 616 0.59 3.67 1.36
C THR A 616 -0.45 2.56 1.14
N ARG A 617 -0.27 1.39 1.77
CA ARG A 617 -1.25 0.29 1.72
C ARG A 617 -2.55 0.65 2.41
N HIS A 618 -2.50 1.39 3.51
CA HIS A 618 -3.69 1.82 4.23
C HIS A 618 -4.42 2.93 3.47
N THR A 619 -3.77 4.08 3.27
CA THR A 619 -4.40 5.28 2.70
C THR A 619 -4.84 5.10 1.25
N GLY A 620 -4.20 4.17 0.52
CA GLY A 620 -4.60 3.81 -0.84
C GLY A 620 -5.77 2.84 -0.93
N GLU A 621 -6.17 2.20 0.15
CA GLU A 621 -7.16 1.11 0.14
C GLU A 621 -8.32 1.32 1.09
N VAL A 622 -8.04 1.70 2.36
CA VAL A 622 -9.06 1.84 3.40
C VAL A 622 -9.74 3.21 3.35
N ASP A 623 -8.94 4.25 3.13
CA ASP A 623 -9.42 5.63 3.09
C ASP A 623 -10.03 6.03 1.75
N VAL A 624 -9.99 5.14 0.76
CA VAL A 624 -10.41 5.40 -0.62
C VAL A 624 -11.45 4.37 -1.07
N TYR A 625 -12.41 4.83 -1.85
CA TYR A 625 -13.45 3.97 -2.41
C TYR A 625 -13.06 3.45 -3.79
N HIS A 626 -13.19 2.13 -3.97
CA HIS A 626 -12.89 1.42 -5.22
C HIS A 626 -14.16 0.98 -5.96
N LEU A 627 -15.31 1.04 -5.31
CA LEU A 627 -16.61 0.68 -5.85
C LEU A 627 -17.68 1.67 -5.37
N GLY A 628 -18.82 1.65 -6.06
CA GLY A 628 -20.01 2.41 -5.68
C GLY A 628 -19.97 3.87 -6.12
N GLN A 629 -20.87 4.67 -5.54
CA GLN A 629 -21.04 6.08 -5.92
C GLN A 629 -19.83 6.96 -5.58
N TRP A 630 -19.02 6.58 -4.59
CA TRP A 630 -17.86 7.33 -4.14
C TRP A 630 -16.54 6.86 -4.76
N ALA A 631 -16.59 5.92 -5.72
CA ALA A 631 -15.38 5.41 -6.37
C ALA A 631 -14.50 6.56 -6.92
N GLY A 632 -13.20 6.54 -6.60
CA GLY A 632 -12.26 7.60 -6.97
C GLY A 632 -12.17 8.77 -5.98
N LEU A 633 -12.96 8.73 -4.89
CA LEU A 633 -12.87 9.69 -3.79
C LEU A 633 -12.31 9.02 -2.54
N GLY A 634 -11.64 9.80 -1.68
CA GLY A 634 -11.21 9.38 -0.36
C GLY A 634 -11.97 10.10 0.74
N THR A 635 -12.01 9.51 1.92
CA THR A 635 -12.63 10.09 3.10
C THR A 635 -11.62 10.93 3.86
N ARG A 636 -12.00 12.16 4.22
CA ARG A 636 -11.24 13.03 5.13
C ARG A 636 -11.10 12.36 6.51
N HIS A 637 -10.13 12.79 7.30
CA HIS A 637 -9.88 12.31 8.67
C HIS A 637 -11.15 12.21 9.53
N GLY A 638 -11.25 11.17 10.34
CA GLY A 638 -12.42 10.88 11.15
C GLY A 638 -12.20 9.74 12.15
N VAL A 639 -13.24 9.44 12.97
CA VAL A 639 -13.20 8.36 14.00
C VAL A 639 -13.10 6.97 13.35
N GLN A 640 -13.78 6.78 12.23
CA GLN A 640 -13.63 5.61 11.37
C GLN A 640 -13.12 6.06 10.00
N HIS A 641 -12.20 5.34 9.41
CA HIS A 641 -11.51 5.71 8.17
C HIS A 641 -12.41 6.08 6.99
N TYR A 642 -13.61 5.49 6.91
CA TYR A 642 -14.56 5.65 5.82
C TYR A 642 -15.82 6.44 6.21
N ALA A 643 -15.91 6.93 7.44
CA ALA A 643 -17.19 7.38 8.01
C ALA A 643 -17.52 8.86 7.71
N ASP A 644 -16.53 9.74 7.71
CA ASP A 644 -16.71 11.18 7.49
C ASP A 644 -17.39 11.46 6.13
N SER A 645 -18.30 12.43 6.07
CA SER A 645 -19.03 12.78 4.87
C SER A 645 -18.24 13.60 3.85
N ALA A 646 -17.09 14.14 4.24
CA ALA A 646 -16.20 14.84 3.32
C ALA A 646 -15.45 13.86 2.43
N LYS A 647 -16.13 13.38 1.39
CA LYS A 647 -15.53 12.57 0.31
C LYS A 647 -14.83 13.51 -0.66
N GLN A 648 -13.52 13.35 -0.84
CA GLN A 648 -12.69 14.33 -1.54
C GLN A 648 -11.63 13.66 -2.40
N GLN A 649 -11.38 14.26 -3.57
CA GLN A 649 -10.38 13.80 -4.52
C GLN A 649 -8.95 13.94 -3.93
N ARG A 650 -8.68 14.97 -3.14
CA ARG A 650 -7.38 15.21 -2.51
C ARG A 650 -6.88 14.05 -1.63
N ILE A 651 -7.78 13.27 -1.01
CA ILE A 651 -7.43 12.10 -0.20
C ILE A 651 -7.10 10.89 -1.11
N ALA A 652 -7.82 10.75 -2.23
CA ALA A 652 -7.53 9.72 -3.24
C ALA A 652 -6.32 10.05 -4.12
N ASN A 653 -5.56 11.09 -3.82
CA ASN A 653 -4.49 11.63 -4.64
C ASN A 653 -3.41 10.58 -4.97
N THR A 654 -3.14 10.40 -6.26
CA THR A 654 -2.13 9.47 -6.77
C THR A 654 -0.71 9.83 -6.32
N THR A 655 -0.44 11.12 -6.03
CA THR A 655 0.87 11.58 -5.54
C THR A 655 1.33 10.80 -4.31
N TYR A 656 0.45 10.43 -3.40
CA TYR A 656 0.82 9.71 -2.18
C TYR A 656 1.32 8.28 -2.40
N ARG A 657 1.00 7.67 -3.56
CA ARG A 657 1.21 6.25 -3.85
C ARG A 657 2.26 6.01 -4.91
N ARG A 658 2.50 6.99 -5.81
CA ARG A 658 3.38 6.82 -6.97
C ARG A 658 4.83 6.56 -6.59
N TYR A 659 5.31 7.10 -5.47
CA TYR A 659 6.68 6.86 -4.99
C TYR A 659 6.90 5.39 -4.69
N TYR A 660 6.01 4.77 -3.93
CA TYR A 660 6.08 3.33 -3.65
C TYR A 660 6.05 2.50 -4.94
N TYR A 661 5.15 2.83 -5.87
CA TYR A 661 5.08 2.15 -7.16
C TYR A 661 6.41 2.26 -7.94
N PHE A 662 6.95 3.45 -8.09
CA PHE A 662 8.19 3.66 -8.84
C PHE A 662 9.41 3.03 -8.15
N LEU A 663 9.46 2.98 -6.82
CA LEU A 663 10.54 2.36 -6.06
C LEU A 663 10.49 0.83 -6.05
N THR A 664 9.32 0.21 -6.23
CA THR A 664 9.13 -1.24 -6.04
C THR A 664 8.54 -1.97 -7.25
N GLY A 665 7.93 -1.26 -8.18
CA GLY A 665 7.18 -1.86 -9.29
C GLY A 665 5.90 -2.60 -8.85
N ASP A 666 5.30 -2.21 -7.73
CA ASP A 666 4.13 -2.91 -7.16
C ASP A 666 2.88 -2.76 -8.04
N GLU A 667 2.41 -3.87 -8.60
CA GLU A 667 1.30 -3.88 -9.55
C GLU A 667 -0.05 -3.52 -8.89
N ARG A 668 -0.24 -3.83 -7.60
CA ARG A 668 -1.48 -3.47 -6.91
C ARG A 668 -1.58 -1.95 -6.75
N VAL A 669 -0.49 -1.28 -6.41
CA VAL A 669 -0.45 0.19 -6.36
C VAL A 669 -0.60 0.77 -7.77
N GLY A 670 -0.03 0.10 -8.77
CA GLY A 670 -0.26 0.43 -10.18
C GLY A 670 -1.74 0.44 -10.58
N ASP A 671 -2.53 -0.54 -10.09
CA ASP A 671 -4.00 -0.58 -10.31
C ASP A 671 -4.70 0.60 -9.62
N LEU A 672 -4.31 0.93 -8.38
CA LEU A 672 -4.89 2.06 -7.63
C LEU A 672 -4.71 3.39 -8.36
N MET A 673 -3.52 3.63 -8.90
CA MET A 673 -3.23 4.84 -9.64
C MET A 673 -4.00 4.91 -10.97
N HIS A 674 -4.09 3.79 -11.69
CA HIS A 674 -4.86 3.72 -12.94
C HIS A 674 -6.36 3.94 -12.70
N ALA A 675 -6.91 3.47 -11.60
CA ALA A 675 -8.31 3.67 -11.24
C ALA A 675 -8.68 5.16 -11.08
N ASN A 676 -7.71 6.01 -10.74
CA ASN A 676 -7.91 7.44 -10.54
C ASN A 676 -7.81 8.29 -11.83
N VAL A 677 -7.52 7.69 -12.99
CA VAL A 677 -7.34 8.47 -14.24
C VAL A 677 -8.60 9.21 -14.68
N ASP A 678 -9.76 8.64 -14.41
CA ASP A 678 -11.07 9.27 -14.72
C ASP A 678 -11.75 9.85 -13.47
N SER A 679 -11.01 10.16 -12.41
CA SER A 679 -11.60 10.72 -11.19
C SER A 679 -12.18 12.14 -11.36
N ASP A 680 -11.91 12.82 -12.45
CA ASP A 680 -12.64 14.03 -12.85
C ASP A 680 -14.15 13.79 -13.07
N GLU A 681 -14.58 12.57 -13.33
CA GLU A 681 -16.00 12.20 -13.39
C GLU A 681 -16.67 12.22 -12.00
N THR A 682 -15.91 12.17 -10.92
CA THR A 682 -16.46 12.23 -9.55
C THR A 682 -17.15 13.58 -9.25
N PHE A 683 -16.77 14.65 -9.95
CA PHE A 683 -17.41 15.96 -9.83
C PHE A 683 -18.84 16.01 -10.41
N LEU A 684 -19.23 15.01 -11.20
CA LEU A 684 -20.63 14.77 -11.59
C LEU A 684 -21.47 14.18 -10.45
N VAL A 685 -20.82 13.53 -9.48
CA VAL A 685 -21.47 12.83 -8.37
C VAL A 685 -21.52 13.70 -7.14
N LEU A 686 -20.46 14.47 -6.89
CA LEU A 686 -20.29 15.24 -5.67
C LEU A 686 -19.61 16.59 -5.92
N ASP A 687 -20.28 17.69 -5.57
CA ASP A 687 -19.67 19.01 -5.52
C ASP A 687 -18.75 19.11 -4.28
N PRO A 688 -17.44 19.29 -4.43
CA PRO A 688 -16.49 19.34 -3.30
C PRO A 688 -16.71 20.56 -2.38
N ILE A 689 -17.34 21.62 -2.89
CA ILE A 689 -17.64 22.84 -2.13
C ILE A 689 -19.12 22.98 -1.75
N ARG A 690 -19.90 21.91 -1.84
CA ARG A 690 -21.35 21.91 -1.55
C ARG A 690 -21.74 22.52 -0.21
N LYS A 691 -20.88 22.36 0.79
CA LYS A 691 -21.14 22.85 2.16
C LYS A 691 -20.94 24.36 2.34
N ILE A 692 -20.29 25.02 1.41
CA ILE A 692 -20.08 26.48 1.43
C ILE A 692 -20.77 27.20 0.29
N ARG A 693 -21.46 26.47 -0.57
CA ARG A 693 -22.19 27.01 -1.72
C ARG A 693 -23.50 27.62 -1.24
N THR A 694 -23.75 28.86 -1.64
CA THR A 694 -24.99 29.57 -1.30
C THR A 694 -26.12 29.37 -2.29
N GLU A 695 -25.78 28.90 -3.50
CA GLU A 695 -26.75 28.68 -4.57
C GLU A 695 -26.90 27.17 -4.86
N PRO A 696 -28.07 26.70 -5.25
CA PRO A 696 -28.26 25.33 -5.72
C PRO A 696 -27.28 25.02 -6.87
N TYR A 697 -26.65 23.84 -6.79
CA TYR A 697 -25.72 23.38 -7.81
C TYR A 697 -26.23 22.06 -8.37
N GLU A 698 -26.41 22.02 -9.68
CA GLU A 698 -26.61 20.78 -10.43
C GLU A 698 -25.36 20.59 -11.31
N PRO A 699 -24.68 19.45 -11.22
CA PRO A 699 -23.47 19.20 -12.00
C PRO A 699 -23.75 19.26 -13.49
N ASP A 700 -23.11 20.16 -14.20
CA ASP A 700 -23.09 20.23 -15.65
C ASP A 700 -21.79 19.64 -16.17
N ARG A 701 -21.86 18.64 -17.01
CA ARG A 701 -20.70 17.94 -17.58
C ARG A 701 -19.69 18.87 -18.27
N ASN A 702 -20.18 19.95 -18.83
CA ASN A 702 -19.35 20.93 -19.52
C ASN A 702 -18.99 22.15 -18.66
N ALA A 703 -19.39 22.16 -17.37
CA ALA A 703 -19.18 23.29 -16.48
C ALA A 703 -19.02 22.84 -15.01
N LEU A 704 -18.15 21.87 -14.75
CA LEU A 704 -17.85 21.37 -13.38
C LEU A 704 -17.00 22.39 -12.62
N SER A 705 -17.37 22.72 -11.39
CA SER A 705 -16.59 23.62 -10.55
C SER A 705 -15.40 22.88 -9.94
N ILE A 706 -14.17 23.22 -10.35
CA ILE A 706 -12.94 22.57 -9.89
C ILE A 706 -11.94 23.60 -9.41
N GLY A 707 -11.39 23.39 -8.19
CA GLY A 707 -10.34 24.20 -7.61
C GLY A 707 -8.96 23.92 -8.23
N PHE A 708 -8.15 24.93 -8.46
CA PHE A 708 -6.79 24.79 -9.00
C PHE A 708 -5.78 24.23 -8.00
N GLY A 709 -6.15 24.19 -6.72
CA GLY A 709 -5.32 23.66 -5.65
C GLY A 709 -5.57 22.17 -5.40
N THR A 710 -6.37 21.87 -4.38
CA THR A 710 -6.61 20.52 -3.86
C THR A 710 -7.22 19.57 -4.88
N ASP A 711 -8.15 20.05 -5.71
CA ASP A 711 -8.84 19.21 -6.67
C ASP A 711 -7.96 18.92 -7.89
N TRP A 712 -7.43 19.96 -8.52
CA TRP A 712 -6.58 19.80 -9.69
C TRP A 712 -5.29 19.04 -9.38
N SER A 713 -4.69 19.21 -8.18
CA SER A 713 -3.50 18.43 -7.80
C SER A 713 -3.78 16.93 -7.80
N GLY A 714 -4.93 16.52 -7.28
CA GLY A 714 -5.37 15.12 -7.30
C GLY A 714 -5.55 14.59 -8.73
N LEU A 715 -6.22 15.36 -9.59
CA LEU A 715 -6.46 15.00 -10.99
C LEU A 715 -5.16 14.93 -11.80
N VAL A 716 -4.36 15.99 -11.76
CA VAL A 716 -3.13 16.05 -12.55
C VAL A 716 -2.10 15.01 -12.11
N SER A 717 -2.10 14.62 -10.82
CA SER A 717 -1.24 13.56 -10.33
C SER A 717 -1.54 12.21 -11.01
N ALA A 718 -2.82 11.90 -11.18
CA ALA A 718 -3.26 10.67 -11.83
C ALA A 718 -2.95 10.73 -13.33
N TRP A 719 -3.21 11.86 -13.99
CA TRP A 719 -2.95 12.03 -15.43
C TRP A 719 -1.44 12.02 -15.74
N LEU A 720 -0.62 12.72 -14.96
CA LEU A 720 0.84 12.72 -15.13
C LEU A 720 1.40 11.30 -14.98
N THR A 721 0.98 10.59 -13.93
CA THR A 721 1.45 9.23 -13.67
C THR A 721 1.02 8.25 -14.77
N GLU A 722 -0.22 8.34 -15.27
CA GLU A 722 -0.69 7.50 -16.38
C GLU A 722 0.08 7.81 -17.68
N TRP A 723 0.38 9.10 -17.92
CA TRP A 723 1.22 9.50 -19.06
C TRP A 723 2.64 8.98 -18.93
N GLU A 724 3.29 9.14 -17.77
CA GLU A 724 4.63 8.61 -17.51
C GLU A 724 4.71 7.10 -17.69
N ARG A 725 3.73 6.37 -17.18
CA ARG A 725 3.68 4.91 -17.30
C ARG A 725 3.33 4.40 -18.69
N ARG A 726 2.86 5.26 -19.60
CA ARG A 726 2.25 4.85 -20.87
C ARG A 726 1.12 3.84 -20.63
N GLY A 727 0.31 4.08 -19.60
CA GLY A 727 -0.85 3.25 -19.28
C GLY A 727 -1.92 3.28 -20.37
N PRO A 728 -2.97 2.46 -20.26
CA PRO A 728 -3.99 2.32 -21.33
C PRO A 728 -4.67 3.62 -21.77
N LYS A 729 -4.69 4.65 -20.90
CA LYS A 729 -5.32 5.96 -21.16
C LYS A 729 -4.31 7.11 -21.25
N TRP A 730 -3.05 6.83 -21.48
CA TRP A 730 -1.97 7.82 -21.39
C TRP A 730 -2.12 9.01 -22.35
N GLU A 731 -2.66 8.80 -23.55
CA GLU A 731 -2.89 9.89 -24.53
C GLU A 731 -3.95 10.87 -24.04
N LYS A 732 -5.06 10.36 -23.50
CA LYS A 732 -6.11 11.15 -22.87
C LYS A 732 -5.54 11.90 -21.65
N ALA A 733 -4.80 11.22 -20.81
CA ALA A 733 -4.18 11.79 -19.63
C ALA A 733 -3.20 12.92 -19.99
N ARG A 734 -2.32 12.69 -20.98
CA ARG A 734 -1.41 13.71 -21.50
C ARG A 734 -2.17 14.94 -22.02
N ALA A 735 -3.21 14.74 -22.81
CA ALA A 735 -4.03 15.82 -23.34
C ALA A 735 -4.63 16.68 -22.21
N ARG A 736 -5.13 16.04 -21.15
CA ARG A 736 -5.69 16.73 -19.97
C ARG A 736 -4.64 17.47 -19.16
N VAL A 737 -3.45 16.92 -18.97
CA VAL A 737 -2.34 17.64 -18.34
C VAL A 737 -2.08 18.95 -19.10
N LEU A 738 -1.82 18.85 -20.41
CA LEU A 738 -1.44 20.00 -21.21
C LEU A 738 -2.57 21.06 -21.31
N SER A 739 -3.81 20.62 -21.59
CA SER A 739 -4.94 21.53 -21.75
C SER A 739 -5.33 22.24 -20.45
N THR A 740 -5.21 21.56 -19.30
CA THR A 740 -5.48 22.22 -18.00
C THR A 740 -4.38 23.20 -17.63
N MET A 741 -3.10 22.88 -17.89
CA MET A 741 -1.99 23.81 -17.69
C MET A 741 -2.17 25.07 -18.55
N GLU A 742 -2.46 24.92 -19.84
CA GLU A 742 -2.73 26.05 -20.76
C GLU A 742 -3.87 26.93 -20.23
N THR A 743 -4.98 26.33 -19.82
CA THR A 743 -6.17 27.11 -19.42
C THR A 743 -6.08 27.66 -18.00
N ILE A 744 -5.26 27.12 -17.11
CA ILE A 744 -4.89 27.75 -15.83
C ILE A 744 -4.00 28.96 -16.08
N ALA A 745 -2.98 28.82 -16.94
CA ALA A 745 -2.08 29.91 -17.30
C ALA A 745 -2.83 31.09 -17.97
N ALA A 746 -3.87 30.78 -18.75
CA ALA A 746 -4.69 31.79 -19.42
C ALA A 746 -5.68 32.53 -18.50
N GLN A 747 -5.85 32.11 -17.23
CA GLN A 747 -6.73 32.82 -16.29
C GLN A 747 -6.18 34.24 -16.01
N PRO A 748 -7.05 35.23 -15.79
CA PRO A 748 -6.62 36.63 -15.53
C PRO A 748 -5.64 36.76 -14.36
N ASN A 749 -5.76 35.90 -13.36
CA ASN A 749 -4.86 35.84 -12.18
C ASN A 749 -4.12 34.47 -12.06
N GLY A 750 -4.04 33.68 -13.13
CA GLY A 750 -3.40 32.37 -13.08
C GLY A 750 -3.93 31.49 -11.93
N PHE A 751 -3.06 30.91 -11.12
CA PHE A 751 -3.44 30.09 -9.94
C PHE A 751 -4.18 30.89 -8.87
N VAL A 752 -3.97 32.19 -8.77
CA VAL A 752 -4.63 33.06 -7.78
C VAL A 752 -6.13 33.22 -8.08
N GLN A 753 -6.58 32.92 -9.28
CA GLN A 753 -8.00 32.80 -9.62
C GLN A 753 -8.72 31.75 -8.74
N GLY A 754 -8.02 30.71 -8.28
CA GLY A 754 -8.46 29.73 -7.30
C GLY A 754 -9.28 28.58 -7.87
N SER A 755 -10.19 28.83 -8.81
CA SER A 755 -11.03 27.79 -9.47
C SER A 755 -11.54 28.29 -10.81
N ALA A 756 -12.01 27.37 -11.65
CA ALA A 756 -12.75 27.67 -12.86
C ALA A 756 -13.72 26.52 -13.19
N LEU A 757 -14.60 26.74 -14.19
CA LEU A 757 -15.48 25.73 -14.71
C LEU A 757 -14.70 24.81 -15.66
N TYR A 758 -14.80 23.53 -15.42
CA TYR A 758 -14.11 22.47 -16.18
C TYR A 758 -15.08 21.77 -17.10
N ASP A 759 -14.73 21.66 -18.36
CA ASP A 759 -15.44 20.88 -19.36
C ASP A 759 -14.84 19.47 -19.42
N LEU A 760 -15.61 18.48 -18.96
CA LEU A 760 -15.17 17.10 -18.88
C LEU A 760 -14.95 16.47 -20.28
N ASP A 761 -15.64 16.93 -21.31
CA ASP A 761 -15.50 16.37 -22.67
C ASP A 761 -14.22 16.88 -23.34
N THR A 762 -13.89 18.17 -23.19
CA THR A 762 -12.69 18.76 -23.77
C THR A 762 -11.46 18.68 -22.86
N GLY A 763 -11.65 18.49 -21.56
CA GLY A 763 -10.56 18.49 -20.58
C GLY A 763 -9.94 19.87 -20.36
N LYS A 764 -10.73 20.96 -20.50
CA LYS A 764 -10.26 22.35 -20.39
C LYS A 764 -11.04 23.12 -19.34
N PHE A 765 -10.37 24.07 -18.72
CA PHE A 765 -11.04 25.10 -17.94
C PHE A 765 -11.55 26.23 -18.81
N ALA A 766 -12.72 26.75 -18.50
CA ALA A 766 -13.19 28.03 -19.06
C ALA A 766 -12.30 29.16 -18.51
N VAL A 767 -11.91 30.08 -19.38
CA VAL A 767 -11.16 31.26 -18.96
C VAL A 767 -12.17 32.33 -18.46
N ALA A 768 -11.92 32.83 -17.26
CA ALA A 768 -12.82 33.80 -16.64
C ALA A 768 -12.73 35.17 -17.33
N ASP A 769 -13.86 35.88 -17.42
CA ASP A 769 -13.93 37.22 -18.02
C ASP A 769 -13.29 38.32 -17.15
N ALA A 770 -13.15 38.06 -15.83
CA ALA A 770 -12.63 39.03 -14.87
C ALA A 770 -11.68 38.34 -13.84
N PRO A 771 -10.68 39.08 -13.35
CA PRO A 771 -9.78 38.59 -12.30
C PRO A 771 -10.51 38.45 -10.97
N VAL A 772 -10.25 37.31 -10.29
CA VAL A 772 -10.75 36.98 -8.94
C VAL A 772 -9.54 36.55 -8.09
N VAL A 773 -9.59 36.82 -6.79
CA VAL A 773 -8.65 36.25 -5.80
C VAL A 773 -9.38 35.16 -5.02
N GLY A 774 -9.04 33.91 -5.32
CA GLY A 774 -9.65 32.69 -4.74
C GLY A 774 -8.63 31.82 -4.01
N VAL A 775 -7.68 32.40 -3.31
CA VAL A 775 -6.59 31.67 -2.64
C VAL A 775 -7.08 31.08 -1.31
N SER A 776 -6.75 29.81 -1.07
CA SER A 776 -6.96 29.13 0.21
C SER A 776 -5.62 28.66 0.77
N HIS A 777 -5.49 28.63 2.10
CA HIS A 777 -4.31 28.08 2.77
C HIS A 777 -4.13 26.56 2.50
N LEU A 778 -5.19 25.85 2.07
CA LEU A 778 -5.11 24.44 1.70
C LEU A 778 -4.66 24.20 0.25
N SER A 779 -4.73 25.21 -0.64
CA SER A 779 -4.58 25.02 -2.09
C SER A 779 -3.32 24.27 -2.50
N ALA A 780 -2.18 24.49 -1.83
CA ALA A 780 -0.90 23.91 -2.21
C ALA A 780 -0.43 22.75 -1.30
N MET A 781 -1.26 22.34 -0.33
CA MET A 781 -0.83 21.41 0.74
C MET A 781 -0.93 19.92 0.38
N PHE A 782 -1.61 19.57 -0.71
CA PHE A 782 -1.89 18.19 -1.10
C PHE A 782 -1.09 17.78 -2.35
N GLY A 783 0.20 18.07 -2.37
CA GLY A 783 1.11 17.65 -3.43
C GLY A 783 1.22 18.61 -4.62
N LEU A 784 0.53 19.76 -4.61
CA LEU A 784 0.56 20.71 -5.74
C LEU A 784 1.95 21.30 -5.98
N VAL A 785 2.72 21.59 -4.91
CA VAL A 785 4.09 22.14 -5.02
C VAL A 785 5.01 21.14 -5.72
N GLU A 786 4.92 19.89 -5.29
CA GLU A 786 5.72 18.78 -5.80
C GLU A 786 5.38 18.48 -7.27
N LEU A 787 4.09 18.44 -7.58
CA LEU A 787 3.63 18.17 -8.95
C LEU A 787 3.99 19.29 -9.91
N ASN A 788 3.86 20.57 -9.51
CA ASN A 788 4.23 21.67 -10.37
C ASN A 788 5.74 21.73 -10.63
N ALA A 789 6.57 21.40 -9.64
CA ALA A 789 8.01 21.28 -9.86
C ALA A 789 8.32 20.18 -10.89
N GLU A 790 7.66 19.02 -10.80
CA GLU A 790 7.84 17.94 -11.78
C GLU A 790 7.29 18.30 -13.17
N LEU A 791 6.13 18.94 -13.25
CA LEU A 791 5.55 19.37 -14.52
C LEU A 791 6.46 20.36 -15.25
N LEU A 792 7.01 21.34 -14.52
CA LEU A 792 7.91 22.35 -15.07
C LEU A 792 9.29 21.81 -15.46
N ASP A 793 9.77 20.74 -14.80
CA ASP A 793 10.99 20.05 -15.22
C ASP A 793 10.78 19.23 -16.52
N GLN A 794 9.53 18.85 -16.82
CA GLN A 794 9.21 17.95 -17.94
C GLN A 794 8.61 18.66 -19.15
N ILE A 795 7.86 19.74 -18.93
CA ILE A 795 7.04 20.43 -19.92
C ILE A 795 7.48 21.87 -20.02
N ASP A 796 7.91 22.27 -21.21
CA ASP A 796 8.25 23.67 -21.52
C ASP A 796 6.96 24.44 -21.82
N MET A 797 6.46 25.21 -20.83
CA MET A 797 5.28 26.07 -20.93
C MET A 797 5.52 27.35 -20.10
N PRO A 798 6.16 28.38 -20.72
CA PRO A 798 6.57 29.59 -20.00
C PRO A 798 5.42 30.30 -19.29
N GLU A 799 4.25 30.38 -19.92
CA GLU A 799 3.08 31.05 -19.36
C GLU A 799 2.57 30.34 -18.08
N PHE A 800 2.60 29.01 -18.06
CA PHE A 800 2.25 28.26 -16.87
C PHE A 800 3.30 28.41 -15.78
N LYS A 801 4.58 28.44 -16.14
CA LYS A 801 5.69 28.69 -15.23
C LYS A 801 5.54 30.06 -14.58
N GLU A 802 5.23 31.12 -15.36
CA GLU A 802 5.01 32.45 -14.85
C GLU A 802 3.83 32.50 -13.86
N ALA A 803 2.69 31.92 -14.24
CA ALA A 803 1.51 31.85 -13.36
C ALA A 803 1.80 31.13 -12.03
N TRP A 804 2.59 30.05 -12.06
CA TRP A 804 2.97 29.32 -10.86
C TRP A 804 3.97 30.09 -9.98
N LEU A 805 4.98 30.71 -10.58
CA LEU A 805 5.97 31.53 -9.87
C LEU A 805 5.33 32.76 -9.24
N ASP A 806 4.36 33.38 -9.91
CA ASP A 806 3.58 34.49 -9.34
C ASP A 806 2.81 34.00 -8.09
N TYR A 807 2.14 32.84 -8.17
CA TYR A 807 1.46 32.27 -7.02
C TYR A 807 2.44 32.02 -5.85
N CYS A 808 3.57 31.37 -6.11
CA CYS A 808 4.61 31.09 -5.11
C CYS A 808 5.15 32.37 -4.47
N ARG A 809 5.45 33.40 -5.30
CA ARG A 809 6.02 34.65 -4.85
C ARG A 809 5.08 35.45 -3.95
N TYR A 810 3.78 35.45 -4.24
CA TYR A 810 2.81 36.28 -3.54
C TYR A 810 2.06 35.61 -2.41
N PHE A 811 2.11 34.25 -2.26
CA PHE A 811 1.38 33.58 -1.19
C PHE A 811 1.80 34.11 0.21
N ASN A 812 3.11 34.11 0.50
CA ASN A 812 3.68 34.62 1.75
C ASN A 812 4.08 36.10 1.71
N ALA A 813 3.67 36.83 0.68
CA ALA A 813 3.92 38.25 0.58
C ALA A 813 3.02 39.06 1.55
N THR A 814 3.37 40.31 1.80
CA THR A 814 2.53 41.18 2.61
C THR A 814 1.20 41.49 1.92
N LYS A 815 0.15 41.74 2.69
CA LYS A 815 -1.17 42.14 2.14
C LYS A 815 -1.09 43.34 1.23
N ALA A 816 -0.14 44.27 1.49
CA ALA A 816 0.11 45.44 0.64
C ALA A 816 0.66 45.04 -0.74
N GLU A 817 1.63 44.10 -0.79
CA GLU A 817 2.18 43.57 -2.04
C GLU A 817 1.13 42.78 -2.83
N GLN A 818 0.34 41.93 -2.15
CA GLN A 818 -0.77 41.19 -2.75
C GLN A 818 -1.78 42.18 -3.37
N LYS A 819 -2.20 43.18 -2.63
CA LYS A 819 -3.15 44.19 -3.11
C LYS A 819 -2.60 45.01 -4.27
N ALA A 820 -1.31 45.35 -4.26
CA ALA A 820 -0.66 46.04 -5.35
C ALA A 820 -0.64 45.21 -6.64
N ARG A 821 -0.45 43.90 -6.54
CA ARG A 821 -0.39 42.99 -7.70
C ARG A 821 -1.77 42.57 -8.21
N TYR A 822 -2.73 42.26 -7.33
CA TYR A 822 -4.01 41.63 -7.68
C TYR A 822 -5.24 42.52 -7.43
N GLY A 823 -5.05 43.76 -6.93
CA GLY A 823 -6.15 44.65 -6.56
C GLY A 823 -6.83 44.32 -5.22
N SER A 824 -6.58 43.11 -4.69
CA SER A 824 -7.08 42.62 -3.40
C SER A 824 -5.99 41.83 -2.70
N ASP A 825 -6.03 41.78 -1.36
CA ASP A 825 -5.19 40.83 -0.61
C ASP A 825 -5.85 39.44 -0.56
N PHE A 826 -5.09 38.41 -0.10
CA PHE A 826 -5.51 37.00 -0.05
C PHE A 826 -6.34 36.67 1.20
N GLY A 827 -6.76 37.68 1.98
CA GLY A 827 -7.59 37.47 3.16
C GLY A 827 -6.82 36.92 4.36
N SER A 828 -7.46 36.00 5.10
CA SER A 828 -6.84 35.34 6.25
C SER A 828 -6.34 33.98 5.82
N LEU A 829 -5.01 33.83 5.79
CA LEU A 829 -4.33 32.60 5.46
C LEU A 829 -3.62 32.03 6.70
N LEU A 830 -3.37 30.75 6.70
CA LEU A 830 -2.65 29.97 7.70
C LEU A 830 -1.55 29.14 7.03
N LEU A 831 -0.82 28.34 7.81
CA LEU A 831 0.17 27.34 7.36
C LEU A 831 1.38 27.97 6.64
N PHE A 832 1.77 29.16 7.04
CA PHE A 832 2.87 29.92 6.41
C PHE A 832 4.21 29.17 6.45
N GLN A 833 4.48 28.37 7.50
CA GLN A 833 5.68 27.54 7.60
C GLN A 833 5.72 26.51 6.47
N GLY A 834 4.63 25.79 6.23
CA GLY A 834 4.50 24.83 5.14
C GLY A 834 4.63 25.51 3.76
N HIS A 835 4.09 26.72 3.62
CA HIS A 835 4.18 27.51 2.39
C HIS A 835 5.55 28.17 2.14
N SER A 836 6.48 28.16 3.12
CA SER A 836 7.84 28.66 2.93
C SER A 836 8.58 27.98 1.77
N ARG A 837 8.24 26.72 1.47
CA ARG A 837 8.81 25.95 0.34
C ARG A 837 8.44 26.56 -1.04
N GLN A 838 7.31 27.26 -1.15
CA GLN A 838 6.96 28.00 -2.37
C GLN A 838 7.88 29.20 -2.58
N ASP A 839 8.17 29.97 -1.51
CA ASP A 839 9.16 31.04 -1.56
C ASP A 839 10.54 30.51 -1.93
N ALA A 840 10.93 29.35 -1.38
CA ALA A 840 12.19 28.70 -1.69
C ALA A 840 12.29 28.27 -3.16
N TYR A 841 11.20 27.68 -3.71
CA TYR A 841 11.12 27.32 -5.12
C TYR A 841 11.22 28.54 -6.03
N ALA A 842 10.43 29.58 -5.75
CA ALA A 842 10.47 30.84 -6.51
C ALA A 842 11.83 31.53 -6.40
N ALA A 843 12.48 31.49 -5.24
CA ALA A 843 13.82 32.05 -5.03
C ALA A 843 14.88 31.45 -5.95
N VAL A 844 14.83 30.12 -6.15
CA VAL A 844 15.76 29.42 -7.06
C VAL A 844 15.45 29.75 -8.51
N GLU A 845 14.18 29.64 -8.92
CA GLU A 845 13.76 29.85 -10.30
C GLU A 845 13.93 31.29 -10.80
N LEU A 846 13.81 32.29 -9.90
CA LEU A 846 13.96 33.72 -10.20
C LEU A 846 15.34 34.27 -9.85
N GLY A 847 16.20 33.50 -9.15
CA GLY A 847 17.48 34.02 -8.65
C GLY A 847 17.31 35.09 -7.59
N ASP A 848 16.28 35.06 -6.75
CA ASP A 848 15.90 36.09 -5.81
C ASP A 848 16.27 35.76 -4.36
N ASP A 849 17.35 36.33 -3.87
CA ASP A 849 17.83 36.14 -2.49
C ASP A 849 16.89 36.69 -1.41
N ALA A 850 16.06 37.70 -1.74
CA ALA A 850 15.07 38.24 -0.81
C ALA A 850 13.93 37.19 -0.55
N LEU A 851 13.53 36.44 -1.58
CA LEU A 851 12.59 35.33 -1.44
C LEU A 851 13.19 34.20 -0.60
N ALA A 852 14.46 33.86 -0.81
CA ALA A 852 15.14 32.85 0.01
C ALA A 852 15.19 33.25 1.49
N ALA A 853 15.52 34.51 1.77
CA ALA A 853 15.51 35.07 3.12
C ALA A 853 14.08 35.08 3.72
N ARG A 854 13.05 35.36 2.91
CA ARG A 854 11.65 35.28 3.36
C ARG A 854 11.24 33.85 3.68
N ALA A 855 11.62 32.88 2.85
CA ALA A 855 11.36 31.46 3.08
C ALA A 855 11.89 31.02 4.45
N TRP A 856 13.15 31.34 4.77
CA TRP A 856 13.73 30.97 6.08
C TRP A 856 13.08 31.73 7.25
N ARG A 857 12.70 33.01 7.08
CA ARG A 857 11.96 33.74 8.12
C ARG A 857 10.60 33.10 8.39
N GLN A 858 9.86 32.72 7.35
CA GLN A 858 8.55 32.04 7.51
C GLN A 858 8.72 30.67 8.11
N PHE A 859 9.75 29.94 7.73
CA PHE A 859 10.03 28.63 8.29
C PHE A 859 10.30 28.66 9.79
N TYR A 860 11.11 29.61 10.28
CA TYR A 860 11.48 29.69 11.69
C TYR A 860 10.50 30.49 12.55
N ASN A 861 9.92 31.54 12.02
CA ASN A 861 9.22 32.59 12.78
C ASN A 861 7.85 32.92 12.20
N SER A 862 7.15 31.96 11.61
CA SER A 862 5.78 32.15 11.14
C SER A 862 4.88 32.69 12.25
N ALA A 863 3.97 33.63 11.90
CA ALA A 863 3.00 34.18 12.83
C ALA A 863 1.85 33.21 13.15
N ASP A 864 1.73 32.10 12.40
CA ASP A 864 0.69 31.11 12.60
C ASP A 864 0.88 30.38 13.94
N THR A 865 -0.21 30.23 14.68
CA THR A 865 -0.21 29.50 15.97
C THR A 865 -0.01 28.00 15.82
N TRP A 866 -0.31 27.44 14.66
CA TRP A 866 -0.18 26.00 14.35
C TRP A 866 1.26 25.61 13.99
N ASP A 867 2.08 26.55 13.49
CA ASP A 867 3.42 26.26 13.02
C ASP A 867 4.40 26.01 14.17
N TYR A 868 5.39 25.11 13.96
CA TYR A 868 6.46 24.91 14.92
C TYR A 868 7.42 26.12 14.89
N LYS A 869 7.69 26.67 16.07
CA LYS A 869 8.53 27.85 16.24
C LYS A 869 9.97 27.46 16.52
N GLU A 870 10.90 28.39 16.31
CA GLU A 870 12.26 28.23 16.79
C GLU A 870 12.32 28.00 18.31
N SER A 871 11.35 28.57 19.04
CA SER A 871 11.19 28.41 20.49
C SER A 871 10.45 27.15 20.92
N THR A 872 10.00 26.30 20.00
CA THR A 872 9.34 25.01 20.33
C THR A 872 10.31 24.15 21.14
N ASP A 873 9.82 23.60 22.25
CA ASP A 873 10.59 22.64 23.06
C ASP A 873 10.50 21.25 22.41
N TRP A 874 11.53 20.90 21.65
CA TRP A 874 11.66 19.62 20.94
C TRP A 874 11.99 18.47 21.90
N SER A 875 11.24 18.32 22.96
CA SER A 875 11.37 17.25 23.93
C SER A 875 10.02 16.60 24.24
N THR A 876 10.07 15.40 24.79
CA THR A 876 8.88 14.72 25.29
C THR A 876 8.79 14.85 26.80
N LYS A 877 7.57 14.81 27.34
CA LYS A 877 7.28 14.72 28.75
C LYS A 877 6.82 13.30 29.10
N LYS A 878 7.27 12.79 30.22
CA LYS A 878 6.78 11.50 30.72
C LYS A 878 5.39 11.61 31.32
N VAL A 879 4.53 10.67 30.97
CA VAL A 879 3.22 10.44 31.55
C VAL A 879 3.26 9.10 32.27
N GLU A 880 2.96 9.10 33.55
CA GLU A 880 3.03 7.92 34.41
C GLU A 880 1.89 7.91 35.43
N GLY A 881 1.59 6.75 36.00
CA GLY A 881 0.59 6.58 37.06
C GLY A 881 -0.86 6.67 36.53
N PRO A 882 -1.79 7.18 37.35
CA PRO A 882 -3.23 7.10 37.04
C PRO A 882 -3.74 8.13 36.00
N VAL A 883 -2.84 8.96 35.46
CA VAL A 883 -3.23 10.03 34.50
C VAL A 883 -3.36 9.54 33.07
N GLY A 884 -2.71 8.42 32.73
CA GLY A 884 -2.79 7.82 31.39
C GLY A 884 -2.99 6.31 31.45
N LEU A 885 -3.61 5.73 30.42
CA LEU A 885 -3.82 4.28 30.34
C LEU A 885 -2.49 3.51 30.29
N VAL A 886 -1.51 4.04 29.61
CA VAL A 886 -0.15 3.45 29.50
C VAL A 886 0.88 4.51 29.86
N ALA A 887 1.91 4.09 30.57
CA ALA A 887 3.08 4.96 30.81
C ALA A 887 3.83 5.19 29.50
N GLY A 888 4.27 6.42 29.28
CA GLY A 888 4.97 6.74 28.03
C GLY A 888 5.46 8.19 27.96
N SER A 889 5.86 8.59 26.77
CA SER A 889 6.31 9.95 26.48
C SER A 889 5.30 10.66 25.58
N GLU A 890 4.98 11.91 25.92
CA GLU A 890 4.10 12.76 25.13
C GLU A 890 4.82 14.02 24.64
N ALA A 891 4.42 14.49 23.46
CA ALA A 891 4.70 15.83 22.95
C ALA A 891 3.35 16.40 22.49
N SER A 892 2.62 17.02 23.39
CA SER A 892 1.22 17.42 23.18
C SER A 892 1.01 18.47 22.08
N TRP A 893 2.12 19.07 21.61
CA TRP A 893 2.15 20.04 20.53
C TRP A 893 2.29 19.38 19.14
N VAL A 894 2.56 18.06 19.07
CA VAL A 894 2.71 17.35 17.81
C VAL A 894 1.33 16.97 17.26
N SER A 895 1.08 17.28 15.99
CA SER A 895 -0.04 16.82 15.20
C SER A 895 0.45 16.37 13.83
N THR A 896 -0.32 15.55 13.11
CA THR A 896 0.08 15.09 11.78
C THR A 896 0.22 16.25 10.81
N ASN A 897 -0.76 17.15 10.79
CA ASN A 897 -0.76 18.30 9.89
C ASN A 897 0.53 19.13 10.00
N THR A 898 0.84 19.56 11.22
CA THR A 898 2.04 20.41 11.43
C THR A 898 3.32 19.63 11.17
N THR A 899 3.35 18.33 11.52
CA THR A 899 4.49 17.43 11.26
C THR A 899 4.78 17.28 9.77
N ALA A 900 3.75 16.98 8.96
CA ALA A 900 3.91 16.82 7.52
C ALA A 900 4.33 18.12 6.84
N LEU A 901 3.71 19.25 7.22
CA LEU A 901 4.04 20.55 6.67
C LEU A 901 5.46 21.00 7.02
N TYR A 902 5.85 20.87 8.30
CA TYR A 902 7.21 21.14 8.74
C TYR A 902 8.21 20.25 7.99
N GLY A 903 7.93 18.94 7.95
CA GLY A 903 8.83 17.98 7.34
C GLY A 903 9.06 18.22 5.86
N LEU A 904 8.00 18.48 5.09
CA LEU A 904 8.10 18.82 3.66
C LEU A 904 8.82 20.16 3.44
N ALA A 905 8.49 21.19 4.22
CA ALA A 905 9.14 22.48 4.11
C ALA A 905 10.64 22.43 4.49
N ALA A 906 10.98 21.70 5.56
CA ALA A 906 12.37 21.48 5.96
C ALA A 906 13.19 20.81 4.86
N ILE A 907 12.70 19.69 4.34
CA ILE A 907 13.37 18.89 3.29
C ILE A 907 13.58 19.74 2.03
N GLN A 908 12.53 20.44 1.57
CA GLN A 908 12.58 21.20 0.33
C GLN A 908 13.40 22.49 0.48
N ASN A 909 13.27 23.20 1.60
CA ASN A 909 14.08 24.40 1.85
C ASN A 909 15.58 24.04 1.97
N LEU A 910 15.94 22.93 2.64
CA LEU A 910 17.32 22.45 2.68
C LEU A 910 17.87 22.13 1.28
N ALA A 911 17.07 21.48 0.43
CA ALA A 911 17.47 21.14 -0.93
C ALA A 911 17.65 22.36 -1.82
N LEU A 912 16.69 23.30 -1.77
CA LEU A 912 16.62 24.45 -2.67
C LEU A 912 17.53 25.62 -2.23
N ILE A 913 17.48 25.98 -0.96
CA ILE A 913 18.10 27.18 -0.40
C ILE A 913 18.92 26.92 0.87
N GLY A 914 19.34 25.67 1.11
CA GLY A 914 20.16 25.30 2.27
C GLY A 914 21.53 26.01 2.35
N ASN A 915 22.04 26.49 1.22
CA ASN A 915 23.24 27.31 1.12
C ASN A 915 23.02 28.81 1.47
N LYS A 916 21.75 29.25 1.61
CA LYS A 916 21.32 30.61 1.95
C LYS A 916 20.66 30.67 3.33
N MET A 917 20.93 29.71 4.19
CA MET A 917 20.45 29.72 5.59
C MET A 917 21.06 30.89 6.34
N PRO A 918 20.27 31.58 7.21
CA PRO A 918 20.76 32.70 8.02
C PRO A 918 21.81 32.28 9.07
#